data_6c33d73f1ea7f4f79b33fb8422bbf0c4
#
_entry.id   6c33d73f1ea7f4f79b33fb8422bbf0c4
#
_cell.length_a   1.000
_cell.length_b   1.000
_cell.length_c   1.000
_cell.angle_alpha   90.00
_cell.angle_beta   90.00
_cell.angle_gamma   90.00
#
_symmetry.space_group_name_H-M   'P 1'
#
loop_
_entity.id
_entity.type
_entity.pdbx_description
1 polymer ?
#
loop_
_entity_poly.entity_id
_entity_poly.type
_entity_poly.pdbx_seq_one_letter_code
_entity_poly.pdbx_strand_id
1 'polypeptide(L)'
;MVHLYRNGFKPRYFVWIDHGESDGFDGMFYNSMPVDVYNMFAPHGQIRVEHVRVEHDRVHEMINDAFGVQGGMEPEQYFDEAPNEEARRFYDQLEESSRPLCVGSPHFALSVAVRLMTIKSDWNVPNAAMDSMVDLLGELVNSEFNIPKNFYQAYRLVSKLGLTYDKIHCCTNGCMLFYKTDSELENCKFCGHARYKRTSAGKMVPVQAMHYLPLIPRLKRLYASMRSALHMRWHREYRRPPGVLSHPSDGEAWKHFDNVYPDFASEPRNVRLGLCSDGFTPFSNAALPYSCWSVFLTSYNLHPEMCMTSPYIFLSCVISGPRNPKSLIDVYLQPLIDELKQLWFEGVLTYDIFTKQNFAMRASLMWTINDFPAYGMLSGWMTAGKLACLYCMENSKAFTLKHDRKNTWFDCHRQFLPMDHEFRKMKNAFRKNKVESDLPFPLLTGNQIWERVSQLPKVTEASPSRLPGYGVEHNWTKQSIFWELSYWKDNLLRHNLDVMHIEKNYFDNLFNIVMDVKGKIKDNPKARMDLKEYCRRKELWLQKLPNGRIVKPKASFSFTLDEKREICVWVKNLRMSEGYALNLEKRADMNEGKSIGMKSHDCHVFMKTLIPIAFNHLPERIWKPITEVSLFFKDLCSGKLLESSLDRIEENIVVITTKLEKIFPCGFFDVMEHLPTHLVQEARLGGPVQTRWMYPFEIFTKLYIFAKSFINIYIHIYMQKKWRNRPNRNDEGDIDPSFTPISIFNQNDRGFKKHGKRGFTDMKILFVNTWGNEAIYTEFSKWLYNYVYDEYSSVQHLQLVKEVALEPESQVLTMNKYCVNGFKFQIEEVSRNKKTNNSGVYIQGDVDGTSQTIEYCGVIHEIIEVRYSGWPKKKIVLFRCEWFDPSHRGTKVDHQHNIIEVKHTRKYRSYDPFIIAQNAKQVYYAPYSLRRDKTDWWVVIKSRPVGRIEIDSVLDVAYQNDVAIVQQQVDVELETTLQHP
;
A
#
# COMPACT_ATOMS: atom_id res chain seq x y z
N MET A 1 10.66 -38.21 -10.34
CA MET A 1 10.21 -38.27 -11.75
C MET A 1 10.17 -39.71 -12.28
N VAL A 2 11.31 -40.46 -12.34
CA VAL A 2 11.32 -41.86 -12.84
C VAL A 2 10.40 -42.77 -12.01
N HIS A 3 10.32 -42.57 -10.69
CA HIS A 3 9.41 -43.36 -9.82
C HIS A 3 7.94 -43.05 -10.12
N LEU A 4 7.57 -41.77 -10.31
CA LEU A 4 6.21 -41.37 -10.70
C LEU A 4 5.82 -41.86 -12.09
N TYR A 5 6.75 -41.87 -13.02
CA TYR A 5 6.52 -42.38 -14.37
C TYR A 5 6.26 -43.90 -14.37
N ARG A 6 6.95 -44.66 -13.53
CA ARG A 6 6.80 -46.11 -13.43
C ARG A 6 5.62 -46.59 -12.58
N ASN A 7 5.32 -45.86 -11.49
CA ASN A 7 4.43 -46.36 -10.44
C ASN A 7 3.20 -45.44 -10.18
N GLY A 8 3.13 -44.27 -10.84
CA GLY A 8 2.08 -43.27 -10.59
C GLY A 8 2.12 -42.69 -9.17
N PHE A 9 1.13 -41.90 -8.82
CA PHE A 9 0.94 -41.42 -7.46
C PHE A 9 0.29 -42.49 -6.61
N LYS A 10 0.77 -42.68 -5.37
CA LYS A 10 0.08 -43.52 -4.38
C LYS A 10 -1.30 -42.90 -4.08
N PRO A 11 -2.39 -43.68 -4.07
CA PRO A 11 -3.69 -43.18 -3.65
C PRO A 11 -3.63 -42.56 -2.25
N ARG A 12 -4.17 -41.35 -2.08
CA ARG A 12 -4.17 -40.57 -0.81
C ARG A 12 -2.79 -40.12 -0.32
N TYR A 13 -1.83 -39.94 -1.22
CA TYR A 13 -0.50 -39.41 -0.89
C TYR A 13 -0.52 -37.87 -0.90
N PHE A 14 -0.54 -37.26 0.29
CA PHE A 14 -0.68 -35.81 0.47
C PHE A 14 0.62 -35.10 0.90
N VAL A 15 1.60 -35.86 1.36
CA VAL A 15 2.92 -35.40 1.77
C VAL A 15 3.99 -36.14 0.95
N TRP A 16 4.95 -35.42 0.39
CA TRP A 16 5.93 -35.97 -0.57
C TRP A 16 7.20 -36.51 0.10
N ILE A 17 7.07 -37.24 1.19
CA ILE A 17 8.21 -37.77 1.96
C ILE A 17 9.11 -38.63 1.07
N ASP A 18 8.54 -39.55 0.31
CA ASP A 18 9.26 -40.43 -0.62
C ASP A 18 9.88 -39.66 -1.80
N HIS A 19 9.60 -38.37 -1.97
CA HIS A 19 10.05 -37.50 -3.06
C HIS A 19 10.88 -36.31 -2.59
N GLY A 20 11.28 -36.25 -1.30
CA GLY A 20 12.20 -35.24 -0.76
C GLY A 20 11.57 -34.14 0.09
N GLU A 21 10.36 -34.34 0.60
CA GLU A 21 9.78 -33.49 1.63
C GLU A 21 10.28 -33.92 3.03
N SER A 22 10.51 -32.96 3.92
CA SER A 22 11.00 -33.24 5.27
C SER A 22 9.89 -33.63 6.24
N ASP A 23 10.18 -34.59 7.12
CA ASP A 23 9.34 -35.04 8.22
C ASP A 23 9.05 -33.90 9.21
N GLY A 24 7.96 -33.18 9.01
CA GLY A 24 7.56 -32.05 9.85
C GLY A 24 6.10 -32.06 10.28
N PHE A 25 5.35 -33.12 10.00
CA PHE A 25 3.95 -33.24 10.39
C PHE A 25 3.66 -34.60 11.04
N ASP A 26 3.44 -34.55 12.36
CA ASP A 26 2.95 -35.67 13.12
C ASP A 26 1.56 -36.15 12.63
N GLY A 27 1.39 -37.48 12.55
CA GLY A 27 0.32 -38.22 11.91
C GLY A 27 -1.09 -38.11 12.49
N MET A 28 -1.60 -36.90 12.79
CA MET A 28 -2.93 -36.78 13.45
C MET A 28 -4.09 -36.36 12.53
N PHE A 29 -3.91 -36.33 11.21
CA PHE A 29 -4.96 -35.82 10.30
C PHE A 29 -5.66 -36.87 9.43
N TYR A 30 -5.48 -38.15 9.70
CA TYR A 30 -6.00 -39.20 8.79
C TYR A 30 -7.42 -39.70 9.07
N ASN A 31 -8.10 -39.27 10.13
CA ASN A 31 -9.36 -39.90 10.52
C ASN A 31 -10.64 -39.05 10.50
N SER A 32 -10.62 -37.87 9.90
CA SER A 32 -11.84 -37.05 9.89
C SER A 32 -12.04 -36.23 8.61
N MET A 33 -12.12 -36.90 7.48
CA MET A 33 -12.68 -36.30 6.27
C MET A 33 -14.07 -36.89 6.00
N PRO A 34 -15.10 -36.09 5.76
CA PRO A 34 -16.44 -36.56 5.40
C PRO A 34 -16.44 -37.27 4.05
N VAL A 35 -17.31 -38.26 3.92
CA VAL A 35 -17.49 -39.13 2.75
C VAL A 35 -17.90 -38.38 1.48
N ASP A 36 -18.31 -37.14 1.56
CA ASP A 36 -18.80 -36.33 0.43
C ASP A 36 -17.75 -35.88 -0.58
N VAL A 37 -16.45 -36.03 -0.29
CA VAL A 37 -15.38 -35.73 -1.24
C VAL A 37 -15.23 -36.83 -2.30
N TYR A 38 -15.80 -38.00 -2.06
CA TYR A 38 -15.71 -39.17 -2.95
C TYR A 38 -16.56 -39.03 -4.22
N ASN A 39 -17.61 -38.20 -4.22
CA ASN A 39 -18.49 -37.98 -5.36
C ASN A 39 -17.99 -36.94 -6.35
N MET A 40 -16.83 -36.34 -6.11
CA MET A 40 -16.25 -35.31 -6.98
C MET A 40 -15.43 -35.89 -8.15
N PHE A 41 -15.22 -37.21 -8.19
CA PHE A 41 -14.40 -37.90 -9.19
C PHE A 41 -15.10 -39.07 -9.90
N ALA A 42 -16.41 -39.06 -9.98
CA ALA A 42 -17.14 -40.04 -10.81
C ALA A 42 -17.09 -39.61 -12.31
N PRO A 43 -16.95 -40.56 -13.23
CA PRO A 43 -16.74 -40.27 -14.66
C PRO A 43 -18.07 -40.01 -15.39
N HIS A 44 -18.67 -38.85 -15.21
CA HIS A 44 -19.65 -38.30 -16.12
C HIS A 44 -19.53 -36.78 -16.19
N GLY A 45 -18.94 -36.41 -17.26
CA GLY A 45 -18.79 -35.14 -17.93
C GLY A 45 -19.57 -33.95 -17.43
N GLN A 46 -18.94 -33.18 -16.60
CA GLN A 46 -18.98 -31.71 -16.60
C GLN A 46 -17.87 -31.26 -15.66
N ILE A 47 -16.66 -31.10 -16.21
CA ILE A 47 -15.61 -30.34 -15.56
C ILE A 47 -16.12 -28.90 -15.51
N ARG A 48 -16.48 -28.41 -14.33
CA ARG A 48 -16.85 -27.01 -14.13
C ARG A 48 -15.66 -26.11 -14.43
N VAL A 49 -15.76 -25.42 -15.53
CA VAL A 49 -14.78 -24.52 -16.13
C VAL A 49 -14.78 -23.14 -15.39
N GLU A 50 -15.01 -23.08 -14.12
CA GLU A 50 -15.10 -21.81 -13.37
C GLU A 50 -13.74 -21.10 -13.16
N HIS A 51 -12.63 -21.86 -13.17
CA HIS A 51 -11.31 -21.22 -13.08
C HIS A 51 -10.72 -20.74 -14.41
N VAL A 52 -11.26 -21.23 -15.53
CA VAL A 52 -10.79 -20.89 -16.88
C VAL A 52 -11.45 -19.61 -17.39
N ARG A 53 -12.68 -19.30 -16.99
CA ARG A 53 -13.40 -18.09 -17.42
C ARG A 53 -12.75 -16.78 -16.96
N VAL A 54 -12.33 -16.69 -15.70
CA VAL A 54 -11.72 -15.47 -15.15
C VAL A 54 -10.40 -15.10 -15.84
N GLU A 55 -9.71 -16.09 -16.42
CA GLU A 55 -8.47 -15.83 -17.16
C GLU A 55 -8.70 -15.41 -18.59
N HIS A 56 -9.72 -15.93 -19.19
CA HIS A 56 -10.16 -15.58 -20.54
C HIS A 56 -10.63 -14.14 -20.59
N ASP A 57 -11.43 -13.72 -19.61
CA ASP A 57 -12.05 -12.41 -19.58
C ASP A 57 -11.01 -11.28 -19.54
N ARG A 58 -9.87 -11.43 -18.86
CA ARG A 58 -8.87 -10.36 -18.74
C ARG A 58 -8.02 -10.12 -19.97
N VAL A 59 -7.66 -11.16 -20.72
CA VAL A 59 -6.97 -10.95 -22.01
C VAL A 59 -7.98 -10.48 -23.03
N HIS A 60 -9.23 -10.93 -22.92
CA HIS A 60 -10.34 -10.42 -23.72
C HIS A 60 -10.69 -8.98 -23.36
N GLU A 61 -10.69 -8.62 -22.05
CA GLU A 61 -10.82 -7.25 -21.58
C GLU A 61 -9.69 -6.36 -22.09
N MET A 62 -8.44 -6.81 -22.04
CA MET A 62 -7.31 -6.04 -22.56
C MET A 62 -7.39 -5.81 -24.06
N ILE A 63 -7.91 -6.78 -24.81
CA ILE A 63 -8.16 -6.68 -26.24
C ILE A 63 -9.39 -5.81 -26.51
N ASN A 64 -10.47 -6.02 -25.76
CA ASN A 64 -11.68 -5.21 -25.85
C ASN A 64 -11.40 -3.76 -25.40
N ASP A 65 -10.58 -3.56 -24.38
CA ASP A 65 -10.09 -2.25 -23.96
C ASP A 65 -9.28 -1.56 -25.07
N ALA A 66 -8.46 -2.31 -25.79
CA ALA A 66 -7.67 -1.78 -26.91
C ALA A 66 -8.52 -1.44 -28.15
N PHE A 67 -9.68 -2.11 -28.32
CA PHE A 67 -10.60 -1.89 -29.44
C PHE A 67 -11.84 -1.06 -29.08
N GLY A 68 -11.96 -0.58 -27.82
CA GLY A 68 -13.02 0.33 -27.42
C GLY A 68 -14.43 -0.27 -27.36
N VAL A 69 -14.59 -1.56 -27.04
CA VAL A 69 -15.88 -2.28 -27.08
C VAL A 69 -16.65 -2.21 -25.74
N GLN A 70 -16.47 -1.20 -24.91
CA GLN A 70 -17.37 -1.00 -23.78
C GLN A 70 -17.80 0.47 -23.62
N GLY A 71 -19.11 0.65 -23.62
CA GLY A 71 -19.73 1.95 -23.53
C GLY A 71 -19.60 2.59 -22.16
N GLY A 72 -19.37 3.89 -22.17
CA GLY A 72 -19.47 4.74 -20.99
C GLY A 72 -18.68 6.02 -21.15
N MET A 73 -19.33 7.13 -21.20
CA MET A 73 -18.91 8.52 -21.39
C MET A 73 -18.38 8.84 -22.79
N GLU A 74 -19.22 9.52 -23.56
CA GLU A 74 -18.81 10.21 -24.76
C GLU A 74 -17.79 11.30 -24.38
N PRO A 75 -16.57 11.29 -25.00
CA PRO A 75 -15.65 12.41 -24.87
C PRO A 75 -16.24 13.67 -25.50
N GLU A 76 -15.87 14.84 -25.00
CA GLU A 76 -16.10 16.10 -25.71
C GLU A 76 -15.68 15.95 -27.17
N GLN A 77 -16.45 16.51 -28.12
CA GLN A 77 -16.26 16.33 -29.57
C GLN A 77 -14.87 16.76 -30.01
N TYR A 78 -13.93 15.81 -29.99
CA TYR A 78 -12.65 15.93 -30.69
C TYR A 78 -12.80 15.32 -32.07
N PHE A 79 -12.16 15.89 -33.09
CA PHE A 79 -12.09 15.27 -34.41
C PHE A 79 -11.21 14.02 -34.30
N ASP A 80 -11.74 12.86 -34.67
CA ASP A 80 -11.02 11.59 -34.67
C ASP A 80 -9.83 11.64 -35.61
N GLU A 81 -8.62 11.48 -35.12
CA GLU A 81 -7.40 11.34 -35.92
C GLU A 81 -7.06 9.87 -36.13
N ALA A 82 -6.47 9.55 -37.28
CA ALA A 82 -5.93 8.22 -37.50
C ALA A 82 -4.73 7.95 -36.57
N PRO A 83 -4.61 6.73 -36.04
CA PRO A 83 -3.42 6.34 -35.27
C PRO A 83 -2.15 6.58 -36.08
N ASN A 84 -1.10 7.08 -35.43
CA ASN A 84 0.22 7.20 -36.05
C ASN A 84 0.75 5.81 -36.46
N GLU A 85 1.79 5.78 -37.31
CA GLU A 85 2.29 4.53 -37.92
C GLU A 85 2.69 3.48 -36.88
N GLU A 86 3.30 3.88 -35.75
CA GLU A 86 3.70 2.96 -34.69
C GLU A 86 2.47 2.39 -33.95
N ALA A 87 1.49 3.23 -33.62
CA ALA A 87 0.25 2.81 -32.99
C ALA A 87 -0.55 1.89 -33.91
N ARG A 88 -0.63 2.21 -35.22
CA ARG A 88 -1.29 1.36 -36.20
C ARG A 88 -0.64 -0.02 -36.27
N ARG A 89 0.69 -0.09 -36.38
CA ARG A 89 1.42 -1.37 -36.37
C ARG A 89 1.16 -2.18 -35.11
N PHE A 90 1.06 -1.49 -33.96
CA PHE A 90 0.73 -2.16 -32.71
C PHE A 90 -0.67 -2.75 -32.72
N TYR A 91 -1.68 -1.99 -33.16
CA TYR A 91 -3.06 -2.50 -33.22
C TYR A 91 -3.21 -3.61 -34.25
N ASP A 92 -2.58 -3.49 -35.41
CA ASP A 92 -2.58 -4.55 -36.43
C ASP A 92 -1.99 -5.86 -35.88
N GLN A 93 -0.87 -5.77 -35.15
CA GLN A 93 -0.24 -6.92 -34.49
C GLN A 93 -1.10 -7.51 -33.38
N LEU A 94 -1.76 -6.66 -32.61
CA LEU A 94 -2.67 -7.08 -31.55
C LEU A 94 -3.87 -7.81 -32.16
N GLU A 95 -4.46 -7.28 -33.22
CA GLU A 95 -5.56 -7.89 -33.97
C GLU A 95 -5.17 -9.23 -34.56
N GLU A 96 -4.03 -9.31 -35.27
CA GLU A 96 -3.50 -10.56 -35.80
C GLU A 96 -3.31 -11.62 -34.73
N SER A 97 -2.74 -11.21 -33.58
CA SER A 97 -2.47 -12.11 -32.46
C SER A 97 -3.72 -12.48 -31.64
N SER A 98 -4.83 -11.79 -31.88
CA SER A 98 -6.12 -11.96 -31.20
C SER A 98 -7.08 -12.84 -31.99
N ARG A 99 -6.70 -13.30 -33.16
CA ARG A 99 -7.53 -14.24 -33.94
C ARG A 99 -7.73 -15.53 -33.14
N PRO A 100 -8.97 -16.05 -33.07
CA PRO A 100 -9.25 -17.31 -32.38
C PRO A 100 -8.36 -18.42 -32.91
N LEU A 101 -7.96 -19.36 -32.07
CA LEU A 101 -7.16 -20.53 -32.50
C LEU A 101 -7.87 -21.39 -33.49
N CYS A 102 -9.20 -21.50 -33.38
CA CYS A 102 -10.10 -22.13 -34.33
C CYS A 102 -11.49 -21.52 -34.20
N VAL A 103 -12.37 -21.83 -35.14
CA VAL A 103 -13.77 -21.36 -35.09
C VAL A 103 -14.45 -21.81 -33.80
N GLY A 104 -14.96 -20.85 -33.03
CA GLY A 104 -15.60 -21.07 -31.73
C GLY A 104 -14.64 -21.24 -30.55
N SER A 105 -13.32 -21.15 -30.73
CA SER A 105 -12.38 -21.17 -29.64
C SER A 105 -12.42 -19.85 -28.84
N PRO A 106 -12.53 -19.90 -27.53
CA PRO A 106 -12.38 -18.72 -26.67
C PRO A 106 -10.90 -18.32 -26.50
N HIS A 107 -9.95 -19.07 -27.09
CA HIS A 107 -8.52 -18.83 -26.98
C HIS A 107 -7.92 -18.37 -28.29
N PHE A 108 -6.91 -17.51 -28.22
CA PHE A 108 -6.15 -17.01 -29.35
C PHE A 108 -4.64 -17.17 -29.11
N ALA A 109 -3.83 -17.08 -30.16
CA ALA A 109 -2.41 -17.40 -30.13
C ALA A 109 -1.65 -16.62 -29.05
N LEU A 110 -1.94 -15.33 -28.89
CA LEU A 110 -1.33 -14.49 -27.85
C LEU A 110 -1.73 -14.96 -26.44
N SER A 111 -3.01 -15.32 -26.21
CA SER A 111 -3.46 -15.79 -24.90
C SER A 111 -2.77 -17.09 -24.46
N VAL A 112 -2.55 -17.99 -25.42
CA VAL A 112 -1.81 -19.22 -25.18
C VAL A 112 -0.33 -18.96 -24.95
N ALA A 113 0.31 -18.13 -25.80
CA ALA A 113 1.69 -17.75 -25.65
C ALA A 113 1.97 -17.18 -24.24
N VAL A 114 1.14 -16.28 -23.80
CA VAL A 114 1.18 -15.63 -22.51
C VAL A 114 1.01 -16.65 -21.36
N ARG A 115 0.04 -17.57 -21.45
CA ARG A 115 -0.16 -18.63 -20.45
C ARG A 115 1.03 -19.58 -20.35
N LEU A 116 1.57 -20.01 -21.50
CA LEU A 116 2.76 -20.84 -21.53
C LEU A 116 3.95 -20.16 -20.86
N MET A 117 4.15 -18.86 -21.13
CA MET A 117 5.21 -18.10 -20.52
C MET A 117 4.99 -17.89 -19.00
N THR A 118 3.74 -17.72 -18.57
CA THR A 118 3.38 -17.63 -17.15
C THR A 118 3.65 -18.96 -16.44
N ILE A 119 3.21 -20.08 -17.00
CA ILE A 119 3.48 -21.43 -16.45
C ILE A 119 4.98 -21.66 -16.32
N LYS A 120 5.72 -21.37 -17.40
CA LYS A 120 7.18 -21.46 -17.37
C LYS A 120 7.81 -20.64 -16.24
N SER A 121 7.33 -19.42 -16.04
CA SER A 121 7.82 -18.52 -15.00
C SER A 121 7.48 -19.02 -13.60
N ASP A 122 6.22 -19.35 -13.38
CA ASP A 122 5.71 -19.73 -12.06
C ASP A 122 6.34 -21.01 -11.52
N TRP A 123 6.58 -21.96 -12.40
CA TRP A 123 7.11 -23.27 -12.04
C TRP A 123 8.57 -23.47 -12.44
N ASN A 124 9.22 -22.42 -12.95
CA ASN A 124 10.62 -22.44 -13.38
C ASN A 124 10.92 -23.62 -14.35
N VAL A 125 10.00 -23.86 -15.30
CA VAL A 125 10.11 -24.95 -16.28
C VAL A 125 11.28 -24.67 -17.22
N PRO A 126 12.24 -25.61 -17.42
CA PRO A 126 13.30 -25.46 -18.41
C PRO A 126 12.74 -25.26 -19.84
N ASN A 127 13.46 -24.55 -20.73
CA ASN A 127 13.01 -24.33 -22.11
C ASN A 127 12.74 -25.66 -22.81
N ALA A 128 13.66 -26.62 -22.74
CA ALA A 128 13.46 -27.92 -23.37
C ALA A 128 12.21 -28.68 -22.89
N ALA A 129 11.92 -28.60 -21.57
CA ALA A 129 10.71 -29.21 -21.04
C ALA A 129 9.44 -28.48 -21.49
N MET A 130 9.52 -27.15 -21.61
CA MET A 130 8.41 -26.34 -22.13
C MET A 130 8.16 -26.66 -23.63
N ASP A 131 9.21 -26.74 -24.42
CA ASP A 131 9.13 -27.08 -25.83
C ASP A 131 8.50 -28.48 -26.01
N SER A 132 8.95 -29.49 -25.25
CA SER A 132 8.36 -30.83 -25.25
C SER A 132 6.86 -30.85 -24.86
N MET A 133 6.45 -29.99 -23.89
CA MET A 133 5.02 -29.84 -23.53
C MET A 133 4.22 -29.20 -24.64
N VAL A 134 4.78 -28.22 -25.34
CA VAL A 134 4.12 -27.55 -26.46
C VAL A 134 4.02 -28.50 -27.67
N ASP A 135 5.06 -29.28 -27.92
CA ASP A 135 5.05 -30.32 -28.99
C ASP A 135 3.95 -31.36 -28.71
N LEU A 136 3.87 -31.88 -27.47
CA LEU A 136 2.80 -32.79 -27.06
C LEU A 136 1.39 -32.15 -27.22
N LEU A 137 1.24 -30.88 -26.86
CA LEU A 137 -0.04 -30.17 -27.09
C LEU A 137 -0.35 -30.06 -28.58
N GLY A 138 0.66 -29.85 -29.42
CA GLY A 138 0.54 -29.79 -30.88
C GLY A 138 0.12 -31.13 -31.48
N GLU A 139 0.59 -32.25 -30.91
CA GLU A 139 0.17 -33.61 -31.32
C GLU A 139 -1.28 -33.95 -30.92
N LEU A 140 -1.72 -33.44 -29.76
CA LEU A 140 -3.07 -33.70 -29.24
C LEU A 140 -4.16 -32.83 -29.86
N VAL A 141 -3.78 -31.72 -30.49
CA VAL A 141 -4.68 -30.75 -31.08
C VAL A 141 -4.54 -30.81 -32.60
N ASN A 142 -5.66 -30.82 -33.33
CA ASN A 142 -5.66 -30.88 -34.80
C ASN A 142 -4.79 -29.77 -35.42
N SER A 143 -4.16 -30.05 -36.55
CA SER A 143 -3.20 -29.18 -37.26
C SER A 143 -3.72 -27.78 -37.67
N GLU A 144 -5.01 -27.53 -37.53
CA GLU A 144 -5.67 -26.22 -37.80
C GLU A 144 -5.48 -25.18 -36.70
N PHE A 145 -4.95 -25.57 -35.55
CA PHE A 145 -4.77 -24.64 -34.42
C PHE A 145 -3.45 -23.90 -34.52
N ASN A 146 -3.51 -22.59 -34.53
CA ASN A 146 -2.33 -21.71 -34.56
C ASN A 146 -1.70 -21.53 -33.17
N ILE A 147 -1.21 -22.63 -32.57
CA ILE A 147 -0.49 -22.62 -31.28
C ILE A 147 1.00 -22.33 -31.56
N PRO A 148 1.65 -21.51 -30.70
CA PRO A 148 3.11 -21.33 -30.80
C PRO A 148 3.83 -22.68 -30.70
N LYS A 149 4.63 -23.05 -31.67
CA LYS A 149 5.30 -24.37 -31.77
C LYS A 149 6.39 -24.59 -30.70
N ASN A 150 6.89 -23.56 -30.07
CA ASN A 150 7.91 -23.64 -29.01
C ASN A 150 7.93 -22.35 -28.19
N PHE A 151 8.70 -22.37 -27.10
CA PHE A 151 8.86 -21.20 -26.23
C PHE A 151 9.38 -19.96 -26.98
N TYR A 152 10.27 -20.12 -27.93
CA TYR A 152 10.80 -18.99 -28.69
C TYR A 152 9.73 -18.29 -29.52
N GLN A 153 8.83 -19.04 -30.16
CA GLN A 153 7.70 -18.45 -30.88
C GLN A 153 6.70 -17.77 -29.97
N ALA A 154 6.39 -18.36 -28.80
CA ALA A 154 5.56 -17.73 -27.79
C ALA A 154 6.18 -16.42 -27.31
N TYR A 155 7.48 -16.43 -27.03
CA TYR A 155 8.24 -15.22 -26.66
C TYR A 155 8.22 -14.16 -27.77
N ARG A 156 8.39 -14.57 -29.03
CA ARG A 156 8.37 -13.66 -30.19
C ARG A 156 7.02 -12.97 -30.38
N LEU A 157 5.91 -13.68 -30.16
CA LEU A 157 4.56 -13.09 -30.21
C LEU A 157 4.41 -11.99 -29.15
N VAL A 158 4.83 -12.24 -27.92
CA VAL A 158 4.75 -11.26 -26.83
C VAL A 158 5.71 -10.08 -27.05
N SER A 159 6.93 -10.34 -27.55
CA SER A 159 7.93 -9.30 -27.80
C SER A 159 7.52 -8.35 -28.95
N LYS A 160 6.75 -8.81 -29.91
CA LYS A 160 6.19 -7.96 -30.98
C LYS A 160 5.29 -6.84 -30.44
N LEU A 161 4.74 -6.97 -29.24
CA LEU A 161 3.99 -5.90 -28.59
C LEU A 161 4.87 -4.72 -28.14
N GLY A 162 6.14 -4.65 -28.56
CA GLY A 162 7.05 -3.52 -28.31
C GLY A 162 7.63 -3.46 -26.92
N LEU A 163 7.53 -4.53 -26.14
CA LEU A 163 8.00 -4.61 -24.78
C LEU A 163 9.31 -5.42 -24.71
N THR A 164 10.40 -4.87 -25.16
CA THR A 164 11.72 -5.49 -25.17
C THR A 164 12.58 -5.02 -24.01
N TYR A 165 13.75 -5.60 -23.84
CA TYR A 165 14.80 -5.13 -22.98
C TYR A 165 16.14 -5.11 -23.72
N ASP A 166 17.01 -4.19 -23.32
CA ASP A 166 18.35 -4.07 -23.85
C ASP A 166 19.36 -4.63 -22.84
N LYS A 167 20.27 -5.43 -23.34
CA LYS A 167 21.37 -5.94 -22.52
C LYS A 167 22.59 -5.06 -22.71
N ILE A 168 22.82 -4.15 -21.77
CA ILE A 168 23.95 -3.22 -21.83
C ILE A 168 25.10 -3.78 -21.01
N HIS A 169 26.26 -3.93 -21.65
CA HIS A 169 27.47 -4.42 -20.98
C HIS A 169 28.01 -3.35 -20.01
N CYS A 170 28.53 -3.79 -18.89
CA CYS A 170 29.09 -2.91 -17.86
C CYS A 170 30.42 -3.41 -17.35
N CYS A 171 31.25 -2.49 -16.86
CA CYS A 171 32.49 -2.82 -16.20
C CYS A 171 32.24 -3.67 -14.95
N THR A 172 33.06 -4.67 -14.70
CA THR A 172 32.98 -5.53 -13.52
C THR A 172 33.05 -4.77 -12.18
N ASN A 173 33.73 -3.62 -12.18
CA ASN A 173 33.80 -2.72 -11.02
C ASN A 173 32.71 -1.65 -11.01
N GLY A 174 31.81 -1.63 -11.99
CA GLY A 174 30.73 -0.67 -12.10
C GLY A 174 31.15 0.73 -12.55
N CYS A 175 32.38 0.91 -13.04
CA CYS A 175 32.94 2.22 -13.38
C CYS A 175 32.23 2.88 -14.56
N MET A 176 31.79 2.09 -15.55
CA MET A 176 31.15 2.58 -16.77
C MET A 176 30.21 1.55 -17.40
N LEU A 177 29.32 2.03 -18.24
CA LEU A 177 28.62 1.23 -19.23
C LEU A 177 29.37 1.28 -20.57
N PHE A 178 29.32 0.18 -21.30
CA PHE A 178 29.69 0.16 -22.72
C PHE A 178 28.48 0.62 -23.55
N TYR A 179 28.25 1.95 -23.57
CA TYR A 179 27.03 2.57 -24.04
C TYR A 179 27.35 3.85 -24.83
N LYS A 180 26.59 4.19 -25.85
CA LYS A 180 26.80 5.34 -26.74
C LYS A 180 28.23 5.39 -27.30
N THR A 181 28.94 6.46 -27.03
CA THR A 181 30.33 6.67 -27.52
C THR A 181 31.32 5.61 -27.06
N ASP A 182 31.02 4.95 -25.94
CA ASP A 182 31.87 3.92 -25.36
C ASP A 182 31.43 2.48 -25.77
N SER A 183 30.46 2.35 -26.70
CA SER A 183 29.89 1.06 -27.12
C SER A 183 30.91 0.11 -27.76
N GLU A 184 31.92 0.64 -28.43
CA GLU A 184 32.92 -0.15 -29.15
C GLU A 184 34.16 -0.49 -28.30
N LEU A 185 34.26 0.02 -27.10
CA LEU A 185 35.40 -0.23 -26.23
C LEU A 185 35.45 -1.69 -25.76
N GLU A 186 36.61 -2.31 -25.79
CA GLU A 186 36.88 -3.66 -25.30
C GLU A 186 37.31 -3.69 -23.81
N ASN A 187 37.85 -2.58 -23.33
CA ASN A 187 38.29 -2.42 -21.94
C ASN A 187 37.65 -1.19 -21.29
N CYS A 188 37.52 -1.22 -19.97
CA CYS A 188 37.06 -0.08 -19.19
C CYS A 188 38.05 1.07 -19.23
N LYS A 189 37.65 2.25 -19.68
CA LYS A 189 38.46 3.45 -19.76
C LYS A 189 38.98 3.95 -18.39
N PHE A 190 38.32 3.59 -17.28
CA PHE A 190 38.69 4.03 -15.94
C PHE A 190 39.62 3.05 -15.19
N CYS A 191 39.38 1.73 -15.34
CA CYS A 191 40.09 0.71 -14.55
C CYS A 191 40.77 -0.38 -15.39
N GLY A 192 40.69 -0.31 -16.72
CA GLY A 192 41.36 -1.20 -17.66
C GLY A 192 40.80 -2.64 -17.73
N HIS A 193 39.78 -2.99 -16.93
CA HIS A 193 39.25 -4.35 -16.96
C HIS A 193 38.56 -4.67 -18.29
N ALA A 194 38.77 -5.90 -18.78
CA ALA A 194 38.19 -6.38 -20.02
C ALA A 194 36.66 -6.47 -19.95
N ARG A 195 36.02 -6.11 -21.05
CA ARG A 195 34.55 -6.21 -21.27
C ARG A 195 34.11 -7.68 -21.39
N TYR A 196 34.90 -8.52 -21.98
CA TYR A 196 34.57 -9.93 -22.26
C TYR A 196 35.47 -10.89 -21.49
N LYS A 197 34.91 -12.09 -21.25
CA LYS A 197 35.67 -13.26 -20.78
C LYS A 197 35.41 -14.47 -21.66
N ARG A 198 36.38 -15.36 -21.78
CA ARG A 198 36.18 -16.66 -22.44
C ARG A 198 35.50 -17.64 -21.49
N THR A 199 34.51 -18.34 -21.97
CA THR A 199 33.94 -19.50 -21.27
C THR A 199 34.81 -20.72 -21.48
N SER A 200 34.56 -21.79 -20.71
CA SER A 200 35.21 -23.10 -20.92
C SER A 200 35.03 -23.66 -22.34
N ALA A 201 33.92 -23.32 -22.99
CA ALA A 201 33.65 -23.67 -24.39
C ALA A 201 34.25 -22.70 -25.42
N GLY A 202 35.15 -21.79 -25.02
CA GLY A 202 35.82 -20.83 -25.92
C GLY A 202 34.97 -19.61 -26.35
N LYS A 203 33.73 -19.53 -26.00
CA LYS A 203 32.85 -18.45 -26.38
C LYS A 203 33.13 -17.18 -25.56
N MET A 204 33.20 -16.04 -26.24
CA MET A 204 33.31 -14.73 -25.61
C MET A 204 31.95 -14.29 -25.08
N VAL A 205 31.91 -14.00 -23.78
CA VAL A 205 30.70 -13.50 -23.11
C VAL A 205 31.05 -12.25 -22.30
N PRO A 206 30.13 -11.28 -22.16
CA PRO A 206 30.37 -10.10 -21.34
C PRO A 206 30.61 -10.52 -19.87
N VAL A 207 31.58 -9.86 -19.23
CA VAL A 207 31.90 -10.12 -17.82
C VAL A 207 30.71 -9.77 -16.93
N GLN A 208 30.07 -8.64 -17.21
CA GLN A 208 28.87 -8.16 -16.51
C GLN A 208 27.96 -7.41 -17.48
N ALA A 209 26.67 -7.46 -17.24
CA ALA A 209 25.69 -6.71 -17.99
C ALA A 209 24.51 -6.33 -17.07
N MET A 210 23.90 -5.22 -17.37
CA MET A 210 22.58 -4.85 -16.84
C MET A 210 21.49 -5.08 -17.88
N HIS A 211 20.26 -5.21 -17.42
CA HIS A 211 19.08 -5.27 -18.25
C HIS A 211 18.34 -3.96 -18.14
N TYR A 212 18.26 -3.24 -19.25
CA TYR A 212 17.55 -1.99 -19.36
C TYR A 212 16.23 -2.21 -20.10
N LEU A 213 15.15 -1.76 -19.54
CA LEU A 213 13.80 -1.87 -20.08
C LEU A 213 13.33 -0.46 -20.47
N PRO A 214 13.33 -0.09 -21.75
CA PRO A 214 13.03 1.28 -22.20
C PRO A 214 11.71 1.81 -21.65
N LEU A 215 11.69 3.06 -21.21
CA LEU A 215 10.54 3.71 -20.58
C LEU A 215 9.48 4.13 -21.62
N ILE A 216 9.90 4.72 -22.73
CA ILE A 216 9.01 5.30 -23.75
C ILE A 216 7.96 4.32 -24.25
N PRO A 217 8.31 3.08 -24.66
CA PRO A 217 7.31 2.11 -25.11
C PRO A 217 6.28 1.76 -24.03
N ARG A 218 6.67 1.80 -22.74
CA ARG A 218 5.78 1.53 -21.61
C ARG A 218 4.80 2.65 -21.36
N LEU A 219 5.25 3.88 -21.46
CA LEU A 219 4.38 5.04 -21.34
C LEU A 219 3.36 5.08 -22.49
N LYS A 220 3.79 4.79 -23.74
CA LYS A 220 2.86 4.66 -24.88
C LYS A 220 1.75 3.63 -24.64
N ARG A 221 2.05 2.54 -23.89
CA ARG A 221 1.05 1.53 -23.54
C ARG A 221 -0.07 2.04 -22.65
N LEU A 222 0.21 3.03 -21.80
CA LEU A 222 -0.85 3.64 -20.99
C LEU A 222 -1.91 4.32 -21.84
N TYR A 223 -1.53 4.86 -23.00
CA TYR A 223 -2.44 5.51 -23.93
C TYR A 223 -3.02 4.56 -24.96
N ALA A 224 -2.42 3.38 -25.15
CA ALA A 224 -2.89 2.37 -26.09
C ALA A 224 -4.04 1.49 -25.53
N SER A 225 -4.36 1.59 -24.25
CA SER A 225 -5.47 0.90 -23.60
C SER A 225 -6.52 1.89 -23.16
N MET A 226 -7.79 1.70 -23.57
CA MET A 226 -8.92 2.55 -23.22
C MET A 226 -9.04 2.78 -21.71
N ARG A 227 -8.87 1.70 -20.94
CA ARG A 227 -8.96 1.73 -19.47
C ARG A 227 -7.92 2.64 -18.80
N SER A 228 -6.66 2.58 -19.25
CA SER A 228 -5.61 3.43 -18.69
C SER A 228 -5.61 4.84 -19.28
N ALA A 229 -5.89 4.98 -20.59
CA ALA A 229 -5.91 6.26 -21.28
C ALA A 229 -6.94 7.22 -20.65
N LEU A 230 -8.16 6.73 -20.37
CA LEU A 230 -9.18 7.48 -19.64
C LEU A 230 -8.64 8.08 -18.33
N HIS A 231 -7.87 7.31 -17.57
CA HIS A 231 -7.38 7.73 -16.26
C HIS A 231 -6.10 8.57 -16.29
N MET A 232 -5.39 8.65 -17.44
CA MET A 232 -4.16 9.45 -17.56
C MET A 232 -4.40 10.96 -17.45
N ARG A 233 -5.64 11.42 -17.52
CA ARG A 233 -6.07 12.80 -17.34
C ARG A 233 -6.72 13.06 -15.99
N TRP A 234 -6.89 12.04 -15.16
CA TRP A 234 -7.64 12.08 -13.90
C TRP A 234 -7.20 13.23 -13.00
N HIS A 235 -5.89 13.47 -12.86
CA HIS A 235 -5.35 14.51 -11.99
C HIS A 235 -5.82 15.94 -12.37
N ARG A 236 -6.22 16.17 -13.61
CA ARG A 236 -6.73 17.45 -14.12
C ARG A 236 -8.25 17.55 -14.03
N GLU A 237 -8.95 16.47 -14.29
CA GLU A 237 -10.41 16.46 -14.41
C GLU A 237 -11.11 16.31 -13.05
N TYR A 238 -10.43 15.73 -12.08
CA TYR A 238 -11.01 15.50 -10.76
C TYR A 238 -11.05 16.78 -9.92
N ARG A 239 -12.27 17.20 -9.52
CA ARG A 239 -12.48 18.31 -8.58
C ARG A 239 -12.42 17.80 -7.13
N ARG A 240 -11.50 18.35 -6.36
CA ARG A 240 -11.23 17.96 -4.97
C ARG A 240 -11.78 18.99 -4.00
N PRO A 241 -12.25 18.55 -2.81
CA PRO A 241 -12.57 19.49 -1.74
C PRO A 241 -11.34 20.31 -1.34
N PRO A 242 -11.45 21.60 -1.08
CA PRO A 242 -10.36 22.41 -0.57
C PRO A 242 -9.80 21.85 0.75
N GLY A 243 -8.49 21.98 0.97
CA GLY A 243 -7.83 21.55 2.20
C GLY A 243 -7.70 20.03 2.38
N VAL A 244 -7.99 19.23 1.34
CA VAL A 244 -7.86 17.77 1.34
C VAL A 244 -6.79 17.34 0.35
N LEU A 245 -5.78 16.60 0.84
CA LEU A 245 -4.75 16.00 0.02
C LEU A 245 -5.05 14.49 -0.11
N SER A 246 -5.41 14.05 -1.30
CA SER A 246 -5.73 12.64 -1.59
C SER A 246 -4.85 12.03 -2.69
N HIS A 247 -4.10 12.88 -3.39
CA HIS A 247 -3.25 12.51 -4.51
C HIS A 247 -1.99 13.39 -4.57
N PRO A 248 -0.88 12.96 -5.18
CA PRO A 248 0.31 13.80 -5.37
C PRO A 248 0.05 15.15 -6.04
N SER A 249 -0.93 15.24 -6.93
CA SER A 249 -1.31 16.51 -7.59
C SER A 249 -2.00 17.52 -6.66
N ASP A 250 -2.34 17.13 -5.42
CA ASP A 250 -2.83 18.05 -4.39
C ASP A 250 -1.68 18.72 -3.63
N GLY A 251 -0.47 18.13 -3.69
CA GLY A 251 0.71 18.61 -3.02
C GLY A 251 1.29 19.88 -3.64
N GLU A 252 1.97 20.66 -2.81
CA GLU A 252 2.57 21.94 -3.22
C GLU A 252 3.66 21.76 -4.30
N ALA A 253 4.42 20.66 -4.28
CA ALA A 253 5.46 20.41 -5.26
C ALA A 253 4.92 20.26 -6.68
N TRP A 254 3.76 19.62 -6.82
CA TRP A 254 3.10 19.51 -8.12
C TRP A 254 2.56 20.85 -8.61
N LYS A 255 1.86 21.57 -7.74
CA LYS A 255 1.31 22.91 -8.05
C LYS A 255 2.41 23.89 -8.43
N HIS A 256 3.51 23.89 -7.69
CA HIS A 256 4.68 24.69 -8.00
C HIS A 256 5.27 24.33 -9.36
N PHE A 257 5.45 23.03 -9.65
CA PHE A 257 5.99 22.57 -10.93
C PHE A 257 5.12 23.02 -12.12
N ASP A 258 3.80 22.90 -12.00
CA ASP A 258 2.86 23.33 -13.02
C ASP A 258 2.90 24.86 -13.24
N ASN A 259 3.12 25.64 -12.20
CA ASN A 259 3.27 27.09 -12.28
C ASN A 259 4.59 27.50 -12.94
N VAL A 260 5.68 26.76 -12.68
CA VAL A 260 7.00 27.05 -13.29
C VAL A 260 7.02 26.61 -14.77
N TYR A 261 6.31 25.54 -15.12
CA TYR A 261 6.27 24.95 -16.45
C TYR A 261 4.84 24.89 -17.02
N PRO A 262 4.20 26.07 -17.28
CA PRO A 262 2.81 26.11 -17.74
C PRO A 262 2.60 25.42 -19.10
N ASP A 263 3.58 25.46 -20.00
CA ASP A 263 3.51 24.76 -21.30
C ASP A 263 3.47 23.24 -21.13
N PHE A 264 4.19 22.71 -20.15
CA PHE A 264 4.12 21.28 -19.82
C PHE A 264 2.78 20.94 -19.15
N ALA A 265 2.28 21.79 -18.28
CA ALA A 265 1.04 21.59 -17.54
C ALA A 265 -0.22 21.78 -18.40
N SER A 266 -0.14 22.55 -19.50
CA SER A 266 -1.27 22.79 -20.41
C SER A 266 -1.77 21.52 -21.09
N GLU A 267 -0.88 20.54 -21.36
CA GLU A 267 -1.24 19.22 -21.87
C GLU A 267 -1.39 18.23 -20.69
N PRO A 268 -2.62 17.90 -20.27
CA PRO A 268 -2.85 17.03 -19.11
C PRO A 268 -2.34 15.59 -19.31
N ARG A 269 -2.12 15.16 -20.55
CA ARG A 269 -1.56 13.83 -20.88
C ARG A 269 -0.04 13.79 -20.69
N ASN A 270 0.66 14.89 -20.47
CA ASN A 270 2.08 14.87 -20.12
C ASN A 270 2.30 14.13 -18.81
N VAL A 271 3.29 13.22 -18.79
CA VAL A 271 3.44 12.21 -17.73
C VAL A 271 4.32 12.71 -16.59
N ARG A 272 3.85 12.56 -15.36
CA ARG A 272 4.59 12.85 -14.13
C ARG A 272 4.94 11.56 -13.43
N LEU A 273 6.23 11.34 -13.20
CA LEU A 273 6.80 10.07 -12.76
C LEU A 273 7.36 10.16 -11.34
N GLY A 274 7.27 9.05 -10.60
CA GLY A 274 8.08 8.76 -9.43
C GLY A 274 9.04 7.62 -9.73
N LEU A 275 10.26 7.68 -9.20
CA LEU A 275 11.29 6.66 -9.35
C LEU A 275 11.58 6.01 -8.00
N CYS A 276 11.64 4.68 -7.95
CA CYS A 276 12.10 3.93 -6.77
C CYS A 276 13.27 3.03 -7.15
N SER A 277 14.26 2.94 -6.26
CA SER A 277 15.36 1.97 -6.42
C SER A 277 15.57 1.22 -5.12
N ASP A 278 15.67 -0.10 -5.22
CA ASP A 278 15.86 -0.98 -4.08
C ASP A 278 16.80 -2.14 -4.41
N GLY A 279 17.52 -2.57 -3.39
CA GLY A 279 18.45 -3.69 -3.45
C GLY A 279 17.82 -4.99 -2.95
N PHE A 280 18.01 -6.08 -3.66
CA PHE A 280 17.52 -7.39 -3.26
C PHE A 280 18.53 -8.50 -3.48
N THR A 281 18.38 -9.59 -2.72
CA THR A 281 19.17 -10.81 -2.86
C THR A 281 18.33 -11.86 -3.58
N PRO A 282 18.71 -12.25 -4.84
CA PRO A 282 17.94 -13.20 -5.64
C PRO A 282 18.06 -14.66 -5.17
N PHE A 283 19.02 -14.98 -4.32
CA PHE A 283 19.29 -16.33 -3.85
C PHE A 283 19.05 -16.46 -2.35
N SER A 284 18.15 -17.35 -1.94
CA SER A 284 17.81 -17.55 -0.53
C SER A 284 18.93 -18.20 0.31
N ASN A 285 19.81 -18.99 -0.32
CA ASN A 285 20.85 -19.79 0.32
C ASN A 285 22.24 -19.52 -0.21
N ALA A 286 22.54 -18.30 -0.65
CA ALA A 286 23.88 -17.98 -1.15
C ALA A 286 24.90 -17.91 0.02
N ALA A 287 25.93 -18.73 -0.02
CA ALA A 287 27.08 -18.68 0.90
C ALA A 287 27.83 -17.33 0.79
N LEU A 288 27.66 -16.63 -0.34
CA LEU A 288 28.23 -15.31 -0.59
C LEU A 288 27.10 -14.29 -0.78
N PRO A 289 27.21 -13.09 -0.19
CA PRO A 289 26.23 -12.03 -0.39
C PRO A 289 26.19 -11.63 -1.87
N TYR A 290 25.00 -11.69 -2.45
CA TYR A 290 24.74 -11.27 -3.83
C TYR A 290 23.65 -10.21 -3.82
N SER A 291 23.97 -9.00 -4.26
CA SER A 291 23.05 -7.88 -4.26
C SER A 291 22.72 -7.45 -5.69
N CYS A 292 21.45 -7.59 -6.09
CA CYS A 292 20.91 -6.97 -7.30
C CYS A 292 20.22 -5.67 -6.92
N TRP A 293 20.16 -4.72 -7.86
CA TRP A 293 19.43 -3.47 -7.68
C TRP A 293 18.46 -3.28 -8.83
N SER A 294 17.23 -2.96 -8.47
CA SER A 294 16.16 -2.67 -9.41
C SER A 294 15.80 -1.19 -9.38
N VAL A 295 15.39 -0.67 -10.53
CA VAL A 295 14.86 0.68 -10.68
C VAL A 295 13.46 0.58 -11.24
N PHE A 296 12.50 1.14 -10.54
CA PHE A 296 11.10 1.17 -10.90
C PHE A 296 10.63 2.60 -11.13
N LEU A 297 9.62 2.73 -11.98
CA LEU A 297 8.90 3.98 -12.23
C LEU A 297 7.41 3.77 -12.05
N THR A 298 6.71 4.81 -11.60
CA THR A 298 5.25 4.85 -11.53
C THR A 298 4.75 6.15 -12.11
N SER A 299 3.59 6.12 -12.78
CA SER A 299 2.92 7.33 -13.29
C SER A 299 1.92 7.85 -12.26
N TYR A 300 2.02 9.13 -11.94
CA TYR A 300 1.10 9.83 -11.05
C TYR A 300 -0.07 10.50 -11.76
N ASN A 301 -0.19 10.39 -13.07
CA ASN A 301 -1.36 10.89 -13.80
C ASN A 301 -2.63 10.13 -13.46
N LEU A 302 -2.45 8.85 -13.12
CA LEU A 302 -3.52 7.87 -12.90
C LEU A 302 -4.31 8.15 -11.62
N HIS A 303 -5.51 7.58 -11.53
CA HIS A 303 -6.30 7.56 -10.31
C HIS A 303 -5.47 7.04 -9.11
N PRO A 304 -5.68 7.57 -7.88
CA PRO A 304 -4.92 7.16 -6.68
C PRO A 304 -4.85 5.65 -6.45
N GLU A 305 -5.94 4.93 -6.74
CA GLU A 305 -5.99 3.47 -6.60
C GLU A 305 -5.18 2.71 -7.66
N MET A 306 -4.81 3.37 -8.74
CA MET A 306 -4.03 2.78 -9.84
C MET A 306 -2.53 3.08 -9.72
N CYS A 307 -2.14 4.29 -9.31
CA CYS A 307 -0.76 4.77 -9.34
C CYS A 307 0.28 3.82 -8.75
N MET A 308 -0.01 3.25 -7.58
CA MET A 308 0.93 2.41 -6.83
C MET A 308 0.57 0.92 -6.91
N THR A 309 -0.20 0.53 -7.91
CA THR A 309 -0.57 -0.86 -8.10
C THR A 309 0.30 -1.52 -9.16
N SER A 310 0.38 -2.81 -9.05
CA SER A 310 1.21 -3.69 -9.83
C SER A 310 1.20 -3.46 -11.35
N PRO A 311 0.06 -3.28 -12.04
CA PRO A 311 0.05 -3.10 -13.49
C PRO A 311 0.67 -1.78 -13.97
N TYR A 312 0.80 -0.80 -13.08
CA TYR A 312 1.24 0.57 -13.40
C TYR A 312 2.59 0.94 -12.80
N ILE A 313 3.27 -0.02 -12.19
CA ILE A 313 4.66 0.10 -11.77
C ILE A 313 5.55 -0.54 -12.83
N PHE A 314 6.45 0.24 -13.43
CA PHE A 314 7.33 -0.20 -14.51
C PHE A 314 8.72 -0.50 -13.97
N LEU A 315 9.24 -1.69 -14.24
CA LEU A 315 10.67 -1.94 -14.11
C LEU A 315 11.41 -1.26 -15.26
N SER A 316 12.40 -0.46 -14.95
CA SER A 316 13.24 0.19 -15.97
C SER A 316 14.63 -0.44 -16.06
N CYS A 317 15.21 -0.82 -14.93
CA CYS A 317 16.58 -1.32 -14.92
C CYS A 317 16.77 -2.42 -13.87
N VAL A 318 17.55 -3.45 -14.22
CA VAL A 318 18.08 -4.45 -13.28
C VAL A 318 19.59 -4.45 -13.33
N ILE A 319 20.21 -3.97 -12.27
CA ILE A 319 21.65 -3.96 -12.07
C ILE A 319 22.05 -5.28 -11.43
N SER A 320 22.77 -6.11 -12.17
CA SER A 320 23.21 -7.41 -11.69
C SER A 320 24.33 -7.27 -10.66
N GLY A 321 24.25 -8.07 -9.57
CA GLY A 321 25.27 -8.17 -8.54
C GLY A 321 26.63 -8.71 -9.08
N PRO A 322 27.50 -9.15 -8.18
CA PRO A 322 27.27 -9.45 -6.76
C PRO A 322 27.32 -8.25 -5.81
N ARG A 323 27.88 -7.13 -6.23
CA ARG A 323 28.13 -5.96 -5.38
C ARG A 323 27.00 -4.93 -5.49
N ASN A 324 26.70 -4.25 -4.39
CA ASN A 324 25.89 -3.07 -4.36
C ASN A 324 26.56 -1.94 -5.18
N PRO A 325 25.87 -1.26 -6.10
CA PRO A 325 26.45 -0.18 -6.92
C PRO A 325 26.87 1.04 -6.09
N LYS A 326 26.30 1.26 -4.91
CA LYS A 326 26.58 2.42 -4.05
C LYS A 326 26.48 3.75 -4.83
N SER A 327 27.50 4.63 -4.70
CA SER A 327 27.55 5.91 -5.42
C SER A 327 27.61 5.76 -6.94
N LEU A 328 28.04 4.60 -7.46
CA LEU A 328 28.12 4.31 -8.89
C LEU A 328 26.75 3.99 -9.54
N ILE A 329 25.65 4.06 -8.80
CA ILE A 329 24.32 3.84 -9.36
C ILE A 329 24.01 4.75 -10.56
N ASP A 330 24.55 5.97 -10.57
CA ASP A 330 24.41 6.94 -11.67
C ASP A 330 24.93 6.41 -13.01
N VAL A 331 25.98 5.56 -12.96
CA VAL A 331 26.51 4.92 -14.17
C VAL A 331 25.43 4.08 -14.85
N TYR A 332 24.60 3.40 -14.08
CA TYR A 332 23.56 2.53 -14.59
C TYR A 332 22.28 3.27 -14.97
N LEU A 333 22.08 4.48 -14.45
CA LEU A 333 20.90 5.29 -14.75
C LEU A 333 21.01 6.09 -16.06
N GLN A 334 22.18 6.15 -16.70
CA GLN A 334 22.41 6.95 -17.92
C GLN A 334 21.35 6.71 -19.01
N PRO A 335 20.98 5.46 -19.39
CA PRO A 335 19.97 5.25 -20.44
C PRO A 335 18.59 5.83 -20.07
N LEU A 336 18.20 5.71 -18.79
CA LEU A 336 16.93 6.26 -18.30
C LEU A 336 16.94 7.80 -18.33
N ILE A 337 18.05 8.43 -17.92
CA ILE A 337 18.18 9.88 -17.95
C ILE A 337 18.14 10.40 -19.39
N ASP A 338 18.72 9.68 -20.35
CA ASP A 338 18.65 10.03 -21.77
C ASP A 338 17.20 9.99 -22.31
N GLU A 339 16.42 8.95 -21.98
CA GLU A 339 15.01 8.90 -22.38
C GLU A 339 14.18 10.01 -21.69
N LEU A 340 14.47 10.32 -20.42
CA LEU A 340 13.80 11.43 -19.71
C LEU A 340 14.14 12.79 -20.32
N LYS A 341 15.38 13.00 -20.81
CA LYS A 341 15.76 14.22 -21.55
C LYS A 341 15.00 14.30 -22.88
N GLN A 342 14.95 13.21 -23.63
CA GLN A 342 14.18 13.15 -24.89
C GLN A 342 12.70 13.47 -24.65
N LEU A 343 12.09 12.84 -23.66
CA LEU A 343 10.70 13.09 -23.29
C LEU A 343 10.45 14.52 -22.83
N TRP A 344 11.42 15.15 -22.16
CA TRP A 344 11.28 16.52 -21.69
C TRP A 344 11.41 17.57 -22.79
N PHE A 345 12.43 17.46 -23.63
CA PHE A 345 12.76 18.48 -24.63
C PHE A 345 11.99 18.30 -25.95
N GLU A 346 11.94 17.09 -26.46
CA GLU A 346 11.39 16.80 -27.78
C GLU A 346 9.94 16.27 -27.69
N GLY A 347 9.65 15.51 -26.64
CA GLY A 347 8.44 14.72 -26.58
C GLY A 347 8.48 13.53 -27.54
N VAL A 348 7.47 12.68 -27.48
CA VAL A 348 7.35 11.51 -28.35
C VAL A 348 5.94 11.39 -28.89
N LEU A 349 5.79 11.31 -30.20
CA LEU A 349 4.49 11.17 -30.85
C LEU A 349 3.78 9.91 -30.33
N THR A 350 2.61 10.10 -29.74
CA THR A 350 1.83 9.07 -29.06
C THR A 350 0.36 9.20 -29.47
N TYR A 351 -0.28 8.08 -29.73
CA TYR A 351 -1.72 8.03 -30.00
C TYR A 351 -2.48 7.69 -28.72
N ASP A 352 -3.45 8.51 -28.38
CA ASP A 352 -4.36 8.32 -27.26
C ASP A 352 -5.68 7.72 -27.81
N ILE A 353 -5.93 6.45 -27.47
CA ILE A 353 -7.11 5.74 -27.94
C ILE A 353 -8.42 6.28 -27.36
N PHE A 354 -8.37 6.88 -26.17
CA PHE A 354 -9.56 7.43 -25.51
C PHE A 354 -10.04 8.69 -26.20
N THR A 355 -9.11 9.63 -26.49
CA THR A 355 -9.45 10.88 -27.21
C THR A 355 -9.35 10.73 -28.73
N LYS A 356 -8.84 9.61 -29.22
CA LYS A 356 -8.55 9.32 -30.64
C LYS A 356 -7.68 10.39 -31.31
N GLN A 357 -6.66 10.86 -30.58
CA GLN A 357 -5.77 11.91 -31.05
C GLN A 357 -4.31 11.53 -30.92
N ASN A 358 -3.50 12.05 -31.84
CA ASN A 358 -2.05 12.05 -31.72
C ASN A 358 -1.58 13.28 -30.92
N PHE A 359 -0.61 13.10 -30.01
CA PHE A 359 -0.01 14.20 -29.27
C PHE A 359 1.48 13.93 -29.02
N ALA A 360 2.24 14.98 -28.77
CA ALA A 360 3.63 14.88 -28.37
C ALA A 360 3.70 14.64 -26.85
N MET A 361 3.78 13.37 -26.44
CA MET A 361 3.88 12.99 -25.04
C MET A 361 5.21 13.43 -24.46
N ARG A 362 5.18 14.32 -23.48
CA ARG A 362 6.33 14.72 -22.65
C ARG A 362 6.25 14.05 -21.28
N ALA A 363 7.39 13.94 -20.59
CA ALA A 363 7.41 13.40 -19.24
C ALA A 363 8.42 14.13 -18.35
N SER A 364 8.11 14.20 -17.06
CA SER A 364 8.99 14.71 -16.00
C SER A 364 9.09 13.70 -14.86
N LEU A 365 10.27 13.60 -14.26
CA LEU A 365 10.49 12.91 -13.00
C LEU A 365 10.26 13.90 -11.86
N MET A 366 9.21 13.70 -11.07
CA MET A 366 8.87 14.58 -9.96
C MET A 366 9.82 14.40 -8.77
N TRP A 367 10.02 13.14 -8.35
CA TRP A 367 10.90 12.79 -7.25
C TRP A 367 11.35 11.33 -7.30
N THR A 368 12.35 11.02 -6.48
CA THR A 368 12.72 9.63 -6.18
C THR A 368 12.15 9.20 -4.83
N ILE A 369 11.80 7.92 -4.69
CA ILE A 369 11.24 7.30 -3.48
C ILE A 369 12.31 6.37 -2.93
N ASN A 370 12.79 6.62 -1.70
CA ASN A 370 14.00 5.98 -1.23
C ASN A 370 13.89 5.52 0.22
N ASP A 371 14.42 4.33 0.50
CA ASP A 371 14.89 4.01 1.83
C ASP A 371 16.16 4.85 2.15
N PHE A 372 16.59 4.83 3.40
CA PHE A 372 17.66 5.72 3.83
C PHE A 372 19.03 5.42 3.17
N PRO A 373 19.43 4.15 2.92
CA PRO A 373 20.60 3.81 2.09
C PRO A 373 20.48 4.25 0.63
N ALA A 374 19.37 3.95 -0.05
CA ALA A 374 19.15 4.35 -1.45
C ALA A 374 19.12 5.86 -1.61
N TYR A 375 18.59 6.59 -0.63
CA TYR A 375 18.62 8.04 -0.61
C TYR A 375 20.05 8.58 -0.78
N GLY A 376 20.99 8.07 0.02
CA GLY A 376 22.41 8.48 -0.09
C GLY A 376 23.03 8.16 -1.44
N MET A 377 22.63 7.04 -2.04
CA MET A 377 23.13 6.61 -3.34
C MET A 377 22.60 7.49 -4.49
N LEU A 378 21.32 7.85 -4.46
CA LEU A 378 20.67 8.59 -5.54
C LEU A 378 20.86 10.10 -5.41
N SER A 379 20.80 10.65 -4.21
CA SER A 379 20.97 12.10 -3.99
C SER A 379 22.42 12.56 -4.05
N GLY A 380 23.38 11.70 -3.67
CA GLY A 380 24.76 12.04 -3.45
C GLY A 380 25.07 12.58 -2.05
N TRP A 381 24.05 12.80 -1.20
CA TRP A 381 24.22 13.14 0.22
C TRP A 381 24.18 11.88 1.08
N MET A 382 25.28 11.53 1.70
CA MET A 382 25.39 10.32 2.53
C MET A 382 24.55 10.42 3.80
N THR A 383 23.77 9.36 4.04
CA THR A 383 22.85 9.22 5.18
C THR A 383 23.51 8.60 6.42
N ALA A 384 24.78 8.90 6.65
CA ALA A 384 25.58 8.42 7.78
C ALA A 384 26.33 9.56 8.47
N GLY A 385 26.71 9.37 9.73
CA GLY A 385 27.46 10.37 10.50
C GLY A 385 26.55 11.40 11.17
N LYS A 386 27.12 12.51 11.62
CA LYS A 386 26.40 13.61 12.28
C LYS A 386 25.54 14.40 11.32
N LEU A 387 25.93 14.42 10.05
CA LEU A 387 25.25 15.17 8.99
C LEU A 387 24.27 14.27 8.21
N ALA A 388 23.81 13.15 8.81
CA ALA A 388 22.96 12.18 8.13
C ALA A 388 21.57 12.74 7.74
N CYS A 389 21.05 13.72 8.47
CA CYS A 389 19.78 14.35 8.12
C CYS A 389 19.95 15.23 6.89
N LEU A 390 19.18 14.91 5.83
CA LEU A 390 19.23 15.58 4.55
C LEU A 390 18.49 16.93 4.51
N TYR A 391 17.64 17.19 5.51
CA TYR A 391 16.96 18.48 5.67
C TYR A 391 17.79 19.45 6.50
N CYS A 392 18.35 18.93 7.60
CA CYS A 392 19.23 19.74 8.47
C CYS A 392 20.59 20.00 7.84
N MET A 393 21.11 19.05 7.05
CA MET A 393 22.43 19.12 6.41
C MET A 393 23.53 19.60 7.39
N GLU A 394 24.27 20.66 7.08
CA GLU A 394 25.28 21.28 7.93
C GLU A 394 24.71 21.94 9.19
N ASN A 395 23.42 22.27 9.23
CA ASN A 395 22.75 22.83 10.41
C ASN A 395 22.40 21.76 11.45
N SER A 396 22.76 20.50 11.20
CA SER A 396 22.52 19.39 12.14
C SER A 396 23.26 19.61 13.45
N LYS A 397 22.54 19.63 14.58
CA LYS A 397 23.10 19.71 15.94
C LYS A 397 23.50 18.36 16.54
N ALA A 398 23.52 17.31 15.73
CA ALA A 398 23.89 15.97 16.17
C ALA A 398 25.33 15.93 16.69
N PHE A 399 25.56 15.13 17.72
CA PHE A 399 26.86 14.97 18.32
C PHE A 399 27.18 13.50 18.60
N THR A 400 28.47 13.18 18.82
CA THR A 400 28.92 11.84 19.14
C THR A 400 28.94 11.63 20.64
N LEU A 401 28.29 10.56 21.13
CA LEU A 401 28.29 10.16 22.54
C LEU A 401 29.70 9.75 22.98
N LYS A 402 30.07 10.17 24.20
CA LYS A 402 31.41 9.95 24.75
C LYS A 402 31.74 8.47 24.98
N HIS A 403 30.81 7.70 25.54
CA HIS A 403 31.01 6.29 25.92
C HIS A 403 30.48 5.31 24.89
N ASP A 404 29.26 5.52 24.34
CA ASP A 404 28.65 4.63 23.35
C ASP A 404 29.22 4.87 21.93
N ARG A 405 29.91 6.00 21.70
CA ARG A 405 30.56 6.36 20.43
C ARG A 405 29.62 6.47 19.24
N LYS A 406 28.33 6.51 19.47
CA LYS A 406 27.28 6.69 18.44
C LYS A 406 26.96 8.17 18.26
N ASN A 407 26.49 8.53 17.07
CA ASN A 407 25.91 9.83 16.80
C ASN A 407 24.48 9.85 17.37
N THR A 408 24.10 10.99 17.95
CA THR A 408 22.79 11.18 18.54
C THR A 408 22.23 12.57 18.19
N TRP A 409 20.91 12.61 18.02
CA TRP A 409 20.11 13.84 17.85
C TRP A 409 19.45 14.25 19.17
N PHE A 410 19.86 13.69 20.28
CA PHE A 410 19.36 14.07 21.60
C PHE A 410 19.52 15.57 21.82
N ASP A 411 18.44 16.22 22.32
CA ASP A 411 18.38 17.64 22.59
C ASP A 411 18.45 18.56 21.35
N CYS A 412 18.34 17.98 20.15
CA CYS A 412 18.34 18.76 18.90
C CYS A 412 16.95 19.24 18.48
N HIS A 413 15.89 18.62 18.99
CA HIS A 413 14.53 18.88 18.54
C HIS A 413 13.93 20.16 19.12
N ARG A 414 14.43 20.63 20.27
CA ARG A 414 13.96 21.85 20.92
C ARG A 414 14.09 23.10 20.05
N GLN A 415 15.01 23.14 19.09
CA GLN A 415 15.15 24.25 18.16
C GLN A 415 13.94 24.47 17.26
N PHE A 416 13.13 23.42 17.02
CA PHE A 416 11.93 23.47 16.17
C PHE A 416 10.66 23.86 16.96
N LEU A 417 10.73 23.95 18.29
CA LEU A 417 9.64 24.44 19.13
C LEU A 417 9.46 25.97 18.98
N PRO A 418 8.26 26.51 19.21
CA PRO A 418 8.06 27.96 19.33
C PRO A 418 9.03 28.59 20.35
N MET A 419 9.42 29.83 20.11
CA MET A 419 10.47 30.51 20.91
C MET A 419 10.10 30.67 22.40
N ASP A 420 8.84 30.81 22.70
CA ASP A 420 8.29 30.96 24.06
C ASP A 420 8.06 29.63 24.77
N HIS A 421 8.14 28.50 24.06
CA HIS A 421 7.82 27.19 24.60
C HIS A 421 8.69 26.85 25.84
N GLU A 422 8.06 26.33 26.91
CA GLU A 422 8.72 26.04 28.19
C GLU A 422 9.93 25.10 28.06
N PHE A 423 9.86 24.10 27.20
CA PHE A 423 10.96 23.13 27.01
C PHE A 423 12.25 23.77 26.49
N ARG A 424 12.19 24.86 25.76
CA ARG A 424 13.39 25.61 25.34
C ARG A 424 14.17 26.18 26.51
N LYS A 425 13.47 26.62 27.58
CA LYS A 425 14.01 27.26 28.78
C LYS A 425 14.54 26.25 29.81
N MET A 426 14.17 24.97 29.72
CA MET A 426 14.54 23.93 30.67
C MET A 426 16.05 23.60 30.60
N LYS A 427 16.82 23.95 31.65
CA LYS A 427 18.28 23.74 31.71
C LYS A 427 18.71 22.30 32.02
N ASN A 428 17.95 21.58 32.83
CA ASN A 428 18.38 20.30 33.44
C ASN A 428 17.58 19.08 32.98
N ALA A 429 16.42 19.28 32.39
CA ALA A 429 15.56 18.18 31.92
C ALA A 429 16.15 17.46 30.71
N PHE A 430 16.98 18.16 29.94
CA PHE A 430 17.65 17.69 28.72
C PHE A 430 19.17 17.68 28.95
N ARG A 431 19.96 18.40 28.14
CA ARG A 431 21.38 18.55 28.33
C ARG A 431 21.67 19.54 29.48
N LYS A 432 22.55 19.14 30.39
CA LYS A 432 22.91 19.96 31.55
C LYS A 432 23.32 21.39 31.19
N ASN A 433 22.74 22.36 31.87
CA ASN A 433 23.02 23.78 31.75
C ASN A 433 22.79 24.39 30.35
N LYS A 434 22.12 23.67 29.43
CA LYS A 434 21.80 24.15 28.07
C LYS A 434 20.36 24.66 28.00
N VAL A 435 20.21 25.90 27.54
CA VAL A 435 18.95 26.48 27.06
C VAL A 435 19.00 26.51 25.54
N GLU A 436 17.87 26.32 24.86
CA GLU A 436 17.78 26.38 23.43
C GLU A 436 17.30 27.76 22.99
N SER A 437 18.17 28.51 22.32
CA SER A 437 17.92 29.89 21.87
C SER A 437 17.91 30.00 20.33
N ASP A 438 18.39 28.96 19.62
CA ASP A 438 18.56 29.04 18.18
C ASP A 438 17.22 28.98 17.47
N LEU A 439 17.07 29.76 16.40
CA LEU A 439 15.91 29.70 15.52
C LEU A 439 15.93 28.44 14.64
N PRO A 440 14.77 27.94 14.23
CA PRO A 440 14.70 26.98 13.13
C PRO A 440 15.34 27.60 11.89
N PHE A 441 16.07 26.79 11.13
CA PHE A 441 16.67 27.24 9.88
C PHE A 441 15.71 26.95 8.70
N PRO A 442 15.71 27.78 7.66
CA PRO A 442 14.89 27.56 6.48
C PRO A 442 15.43 26.37 5.68
N LEU A 443 14.52 25.64 5.03
CA LEU A 443 14.89 24.60 4.07
C LEU A 443 15.57 25.24 2.85
N LEU A 444 16.59 24.54 2.34
CA LEU A 444 17.31 25.02 1.15
C LEU A 444 16.46 24.85 -0.10
N THR A 445 16.43 25.87 -0.93
CA THR A 445 15.82 25.81 -2.26
C THR A 445 16.65 24.94 -3.19
N GLY A 446 16.05 24.46 -4.27
CA GLY A 446 16.79 23.68 -5.26
C GLY A 446 17.93 24.45 -5.92
N ASN A 447 17.80 25.75 -6.14
CA ASN A 447 18.88 26.60 -6.66
C ASN A 447 20.04 26.70 -5.67
N GLN A 448 19.77 26.87 -4.37
CA GLN A 448 20.83 26.88 -3.34
C GLN A 448 21.55 25.54 -3.23
N ILE A 449 20.82 24.43 -3.42
CA ILE A 449 21.47 23.10 -3.48
C ILE A 449 22.27 22.96 -4.77
N TRP A 450 21.74 23.42 -5.90
CA TRP A 450 22.47 23.40 -7.18
C TRP A 450 23.81 24.14 -7.10
N GLU A 451 23.85 25.34 -6.51
CA GLU A 451 25.09 26.09 -6.28
C GLU A 451 26.15 25.27 -5.54
N ARG A 452 25.73 24.44 -4.59
CA ARG A 452 26.62 23.57 -3.80
C ARG A 452 27.09 22.35 -4.56
N VAL A 453 26.24 21.74 -5.40
CA VAL A 453 26.54 20.47 -6.06
C VAL A 453 27.07 20.63 -7.49
N SER A 454 26.92 21.79 -8.11
CA SER A 454 27.31 22.05 -9.51
C SER A 454 28.80 21.81 -9.77
N GLN A 455 29.65 22.01 -8.76
CA GLN A 455 31.11 21.84 -8.84
C GLN A 455 31.57 20.45 -8.37
N LEU A 456 30.67 19.58 -7.94
CA LEU A 456 31.02 18.25 -7.48
C LEU A 456 31.30 17.31 -8.67
N PRO A 457 32.18 16.33 -8.50
CA PRO A 457 32.50 15.38 -9.57
C PRO A 457 31.30 14.47 -9.88
N LYS A 458 31.12 14.18 -11.17
CA LYS A 458 30.20 13.16 -11.66
C LYS A 458 30.93 11.82 -11.73
N VAL A 459 30.34 10.79 -11.16
CA VAL A 459 30.92 9.43 -11.19
C VAL A 459 30.88 8.78 -12.58
N THR A 460 30.15 9.37 -13.52
CA THR A 460 30.12 8.97 -14.93
C THR A 460 31.31 9.50 -15.74
N GLU A 461 32.01 10.50 -15.23
CA GLU A 461 33.08 11.21 -15.92
C GLU A 461 34.45 10.95 -15.28
N ALA A 462 34.49 10.59 -13.99
CA ALA A 462 35.72 10.40 -13.24
C ALA A 462 35.60 9.29 -12.19
N SER A 463 36.74 8.73 -11.76
CA SER A 463 36.76 7.81 -10.62
C SER A 463 36.34 8.54 -9.35
N PRO A 464 35.53 7.89 -8.48
CA PRO A 464 35.12 8.48 -7.22
C PRO A 464 36.30 8.79 -6.32
N SER A 465 36.41 10.02 -5.84
CA SER A 465 37.40 10.45 -4.84
C SER A 465 36.68 11.01 -3.61
N ARG A 466 37.34 10.96 -2.46
CA ARG A 466 36.82 11.56 -1.25
C ARG A 466 36.92 13.10 -1.37
N LEU A 467 35.81 13.78 -1.18
CA LEU A 467 35.76 15.25 -1.27
C LEU A 467 36.35 15.89 0.00
N PRO A 468 37.08 17.01 -0.12
CA PRO A 468 37.51 17.80 1.03
C PRO A 468 36.33 18.23 1.87
N GLY A 469 36.45 18.22 3.22
CA GLY A 469 35.36 18.60 4.14
C GLY A 469 34.29 17.53 4.37
N TYR A 470 34.32 16.40 3.65
CA TYR A 470 33.36 15.30 3.79
C TYR A 470 33.29 14.75 5.22
N GLY A 471 32.07 14.65 5.75
CA GLY A 471 31.76 14.14 7.09
C GLY A 471 31.95 15.17 8.22
N VAL A 472 32.42 16.35 7.92
CA VAL A 472 32.65 17.46 8.87
C VAL A 472 31.86 18.71 8.44
N GLU A 473 32.08 19.18 7.22
CA GLU A 473 31.42 20.38 6.66
C GLU A 473 30.20 20.01 5.83
N HIS A 474 30.26 18.89 5.12
CA HIS A 474 29.18 18.38 4.29
C HIS A 474 29.23 16.84 4.17
N ASN A 475 28.13 16.24 3.67
CA ASN A 475 28.05 14.81 3.37
C ASN A 475 27.93 14.48 1.86
N TRP A 476 28.22 15.44 0.98
CA TRP A 476 28.23 15.22 -0.47
C TRP A 476 29.35 14.26 -0.89
N THR A 477 29.01 13.31 -1.77
CA THR A 477 29.97 12.34 -2.33
C THR A 477 30.13 12.47 -3.84
N LYS A 478 29.16 13.11 -4.49
CA LYS A 478 29.12 13.27 -5.95
C LYS A 478 28.06 14.32 -6.33
N GLN A 479 28.13 14.81 -7.57
CA GLN A 479 26.98 15.38 -8.25
C GLN A 479 26.10 14.23 -8.77
N SER A 480 24.84 14.15 -8.34
CA SER A 480 23.89 13.12 -8.80
C SER A 480 23.53 13.34 -10.27
N ILE A 481 23.33 12.25 -11.01
CA ILE A 481 22.95 12.27 -12.43
C ILE A 481 21.61 12.98 -12.68
N PHE A 482 20.72 13.04 -11.70
CA PHE A 482 19.43 13.73 -11.84
C PHE A 482 19.58 15.25 -12.10
N TRP A 483 20.70 15.85 -11.72
CA TRP A 483 20.99 17.25 -12.03
C TRP A 483 21.22 17.51 -13.53
N GLU A 484 21.28 16.47 -14.34
CA GLU A 484 21.29 16.60 -15.80
C GLU A 484 19.89 16.87 -16.39
N LEU A 485 18.84 16.68 -15.59
CA LEU A 485 17.47 17.06 -15.93
C LEU A 485 17.31 18.56 -15.62
N SER A 486 17.07 19.38 -16.65
CA SER A 486 17.07 20.84 -16.54
C SER A 486 16.08 21.39 -15.51
N TYR A 487 14.97 20.70 -15.30
CA TYR A 487 13.91 21.05 -14.36
C TYR A 487 14.17 20.57 -12.91
N TRP A 488 15.21 19.75 -12.66
CA TRP A 488 15.42 19.12 -11.36
C TRP A 488 15.64 20.10 -10.20
N LYS A 489 16.29 21.23 -10.49
CA LYS A 489 16.53 22.32 -9.53
C LYS A 489 15.24 23.02 -9.09
N ASP A 490 14.19 22.97 -9.93
CA ASP A 490 12.93 23.66 -9.69
C ASP A 490 11.92 22.78 -8.94
N ASN A 491 12.21 21.48 -8.78
CA ASN A 491 11.39 20.60 -7.95
C ASN A 491 11.55 20.95 -6.46
N LEU A 492 10.43 21.21 -5.77
CA LEU A 492 10.43 21.44 -4.31
C LEU A 492 10.78 20.15 -3.53
N LEU A 493 10.30 19.00 -4.00
CA LEU A 493 10.64 17.68 -3.47
C LEU A 493 11.41 16.91 -4.54
N ARG A 494 12.72 16.69 -4.36
CA ARG A 494 13.58 15.95 -5.31
C ARG A 494 13.76 14.49 -4.92
N HIS A 495 14.02 14.27 -3.66
CA HIS A 495 14.22 12.94 -3.09
C HIS A 495 13.30 12.79 -1.88
N ASN A 496 12.35 11.87 -1.97
CA ASN A 496 11.35 11.63 -0.93
C ASN A 496 11.84 10.56 0.04
N LEU A 497 11.63 10.78 1.33
CA LEU A 497 11.89 9.79 2.37
C LEU A 497 10.81 8.71 2.38
N ASP A 498 11.20 7.47 2.48
CA ASP A 498 10.25 6.38 2.71
C ASP A 498 9.80 6.31 4.17
N VAL A 499 8.58 6.78 4.39
CA VAL A 499 7.97 6.80 5.73
C VAL A 499 7.83 5.39 6.32
N MET A 500 7.62 4.36 5.48
CA MET A 500 7.48 2.98 5.96
C MET A 500 8.76 2.48 6.65
N HIS A 501 9.93 2.75 6.07
CA HIS A 501 11.21 2.35 6.68
C HIS A 501 11.55 3.20 7.92
N ILE A 502 11.20 4.49 7.91
CA ILE A 502 11.39 5.35 9.08
C ILE A 502 10.49 4.85 10.22
N GLU A 503 9.21 4.63 9.97
CA GLU A 503 8.27 4.08 10.96
C GLU A 503 8.74 2.74 11.51
N LYS A 504 9.20 1.83 10.63
CA LYS A 504 9.73 0.53 11.03
C LYS A 504 10.94 0.64 11.94
N ASN A 505 11.92 1.47 11.59
CA ASN A 505 13.13 1.66 12.39
C ASN A 505 12.80 2.35 13.73
N TYR A 506 11.93 3.34 13.71
CA TYR A 506 11.41 3.98 14.92
C TYR A 506 10.70 2.96 15.81
N PHE A 507 9.81 2.14 15.24
CA PHE A 507 9.14 1.06 15.94
C PHE A 507 10.13 0.07 16.56
N ASP A 508 11.11 -0.40 15.79
CA ASP A 508 12.13 -1.33 16.27
C ASP A 508 12.89 -0.75 17.47
N ASN A 509 13.28 0.52 17.41
CA ASN A 509 13.98 1.19 18.53
C ASN A 509 13.07 1.33 19.75
N LEU A 510 11.83 1.80 19.56
CA LEU A 510 10.85 1.99 20.63
C LEU A 510 10.45 0.66 21.27
N PHE A 511 10.13 -0.34 20.46
CA PHE A 511 9.74 -1.66 20.93
C PHE A 511 10.88 -2.34 21.71
N ASN A 512 12.09 -2.32 21.16
CA ASN A 512 13.25 -2.95 21.77
C ASN A 512 13.66 -2.29 23.12
N ILE A 513 13.49 -0.95 23.25
CA ILE A 513 13.83 -0.28 24.50
C ILE A 513 12.78 -0.53 25.59
N VAL A 514 11.51 -0.57 25.23
CA VAL A 514 10.41 -0.85 26.18
C VAL A 514 10.39 -2.31 26.58
N MET A 515 10.57 -3.22 25.63
CA MET A 515 10.66 -4.66 25.85
C MET A 515 12.04 -5.10 26.37
N ASP A 516 12.98 -4.19 26.59
CA ASP A 516 14.36 -4.47 27.07
C ASP A 516 14.98 -5.70 26.35
N VAL A 517 14.99 -5.68 25.01
CA VAL A 517 15.43 -6.81 24.19
C VAL A 517 16.96 -6.89 24.16
N LYS A 518 17.52 -7.91 24.79
CA LYS A 518 18.96 -8.10 24.90
C LYS A 518 19.64 -8.10 23.52
N GLY A 519 20.72 -7.32 23.37
CA GLY A 519 21.50 -7.17 22.13
C GLY A 519 20.90 -6.18 21.11
N LYS A 520 19.64 -5.75 21.26
CA LYS A 520 18.99 -4.76 20.36
C LYS A 520 18.65 -3.44 21.08
N ILE A 521 18.64 -3.46 22.39
CA ILE A 521 18.24 -2.31 23.20
C ILE A 521 19.25 -1.15 23.09
N LYS A 522 18.74 0.06 22.93
CA LYS A 522 19.50 1.32 22.97
C LYS A 522 19.89 1.75 24.40
N ASP A 523 19.27 1.17 25.41
CA ASP A 523 19.56 1.42 26.84
C ASP A 523 20.58 0.42 27.38
N ASN A 524 21.82 0.54 26.97
CA ASN A 524 22.95 -0.28 27.45
C ASN A 524 23.77 0.44 28.52
N PRO A 525 24.74 -0.22 29.22
CA PRO A 525 25.58 0.43 30.24
C PRO A 525 26.32 1.66 29.75
N LYS A 526 26.83 1.68 28.51
CA LYS A 526 27.51 2.84 27.91
C LYS A 526 26.54 4.01 27.73
N ALA A 527 25.32 3.76 27.25
CA ALA A 527 24.27 4.78 27.16
C ALA A 527 23.92 5.38 28.52
N ARG A 528 23.94 4.57 29.60
CA ARG A 528 23.75 5.05 30.98
C ARG A 528 24.94 5.88 31.50
N MET A 529 26.16 5.57 31.08
CA MET A 529 27.33 6.41 31.35
C MET A 529 27.21 7.75 30.63
N ASP A 530 26.83 7.76 29.36
CA ASP A 530 26.56 8.98 28.60
C ASP A 530 25.41 9.81 29.23
N LEU A 531 24.34 9.14 29.71
CA LEU A 531 23.25 9.81 30.39
C LEU A 531 23.75 10.57 31.66
N LYS A 532 24.69 10.00 32.40
CA LYS A 532 25.33 10.64 33.57
C LYS A 532 26.14 11.87 33.14
N GLU A 533 26.80 11.82 31.99
CA GLU A 533 27.56 12.97 31.46
C GLU A 533 26.63 14.11 31.03
N TYR A 534 25.60 13.81 30.28
CA TYR A 534 24.78 14.82 29.61
C TYR A 534 23.50 15.22 30.36
N CYS A 535 22.96 14.38 31.26
CA CYS A 535 21.66 14.59 31.93
C CYS A 535 21.73 14.45 33.44
N ARG A 536 20.74 15.02 34.16
CA ARG A 536 20.63 14.92 35.64
C ARG A 536 19.59 13.88 36.09
N ARG A 537 19.39 12.80 35.29
CA ARG A 537 18.44 11.72 35.63
C ARG A 537 19.12 10.66 36.50
N LYS A 538 19.19 10.90 37.81
CA LYS A 538 19.91 10.07 38.79
C LYS A 538 19.33 8.66 38.90
N GLU A 539 18.02 8.50 38.72
CA GLU A 539 17.29 7.25 38.81
C GLU A 539 17.73 6.22 37.73
N LEU A 540 18.33 6.69 36.66
CA LEU A 540 18.84 5.87 35.58
C LEU A 540 20.35 5.64 35.63
N TRP A 541 21.06 6.24 36.56
CA TRP A 541 22.52 6.10 36.68
C TRP A 541 22.91 4.68 37.09
N LEU A 542 24.04 4.19 36.59
CA LEU A 542 24.61 2.91 36.98
C LEU A 542 24.90 2.92 38.52
N GLN A 543 24.54 1.84 39.16
CA GLN A 543 24.76 1.64 40.61
C GLN A 543 25.91 0.68 40.85
N LYS A 544 26.77 1.00 41.78
CA LYS A 544 27.85 0.13 42.23
C LYS A 544 27.36 -0.58 43.49
N LEU A 545 27.23 -1.89 43.43
CA LEU A 545 26.87 -2.72 44.59
C LEU A 545 28.03 -2.83 45.59
N PRO A 546 27.79 -3.25 46.83
CA PRO A 546 28.82 -3.42 47.85
C PRO A 546 29.95 -4.38 47.45
N ASN A 547 29.63 -5.36 46.63
CA ASN A 547 30.59 -6.33 46.04
C ASN A 547 31.41 -5.76 44.85
N GLY A 548 31.33 -4.47 44.59
CA GLY A 548 32.03 -3.82 43.47
C GLY A 548 31.39 -3.95 42.08
N ARG A 549 30.37 -4.80 41.93
CA ARG A 549 29.70 -5.01 40.66
C ARG A 549 28.87 -3.78 40.28
N ILE A 550 28.96 -3.39 39.00
CA ILE A 550 28.16 -2.30 38.42
C ILE A 550 26.87 -2.90 37.83
N VAL A 551 25.74 -2.38 38.25
CA VAL A 551 24.41 -2.82 37.83
C VAL A 551 23.67 -1.69 37.16
N LYS A 552 22.94 -2.01 36.08
CA LYS A 552 21.98 -1.12 35.41
C LYS A 552 20.65 -1.23 36.15
N PRO A 553 20.18 -0.16 36.84
CA PRO A 553 18.85 -0.19 37.48
C PRO A 553 17.75 -0.35 36.41
N LYS A 554 16.65 -1.05 36.78
CA LYS A 554 15.48 -1.18 35.90
C LYS A 554 14.91 0.22 35.63
N ALA A 555 14.63 0.49 34.37
CA ALA A 555 13.99 1.74 33.96
C ALA A 555 12.47 1.65 34.13
N SER A 556 11.83 2.78 34.46
CA SER A 556 10.36 2.86 34.53
C SER A 556 9.67 2.70 33.19
N PHE A 557 10.40 2.84 32.10
CA PHE A 557 9.91 2.65 30.74
C PHE A 557 10.07 1.22 30.19
N SER A 558 10.63 0.28 30.96
CA SER A 558 10.84 -1.10 30.52
C SER A 558 10.03 -2.11 31.32
N PHE A 559 9.53 -3.13 30.67
CA PHE A 559 8.80 -4.24 31.28
C PHE A 559 9.72 -5.23 31.98
N THR A 560 9.18 -5.95 32.96
CA THR A 560 9.79 -7.15 33.57
C THR A 560 9.70 -8.32 32.60
N LEU A 561 10.43 -9.40 32.87
CA LEU A 561 10.39 -10.59 32.03
C LEU A 561 8.98 -11.22 31.97
N ASP A 562 8.28 -11.23 33.09
CA ASP A 562 6.93 -11.78 33.17
C ASP A 562 5.92 -10.93 32.40
N GLU A 563 5.98 -9.59 32.54
CA GLU A 563 5.15 -8.66 31.75
C GLU A 563 5.41 -8.82 30.25
N LYS A 564 6.67 -9.02 29.83
CA LYS A 564 7.02 -9.28 28.43
C LYS A 564 6.42 -10.57 27.91
N ARG A 565 6.48 -11.63 28.70
CA ARG A 565 5.87 -12.92 28.36
C ARG A 565 4.35 -12.80 28.24
N GLU A 566 3.70 -12.10 29.15
CA GLU A 566 2.26 -11.82 29.08
C GLU A 566 1.90 -11.05 27.79
N ILE A 567 2.69 -10.04 27.42
CA ILE A 567 2.49 -9.33 26.12
C ILE A 567 2.67 -10.28 24.93
N CYS A 568 3.67 -11.15 24.96
CA CYS A 568 3.87 -12.14 23.89
C CYS A 568 2.71 -13.13 23.78
N VAL A 569 2.18 -13.61 24.93
CA VAL A 569 0.98 -14.44 24.98
C VAL A 569 -0.23 -13.70 24.42
N TRP A 570 -0.38 -12.43 24.79
CA TRP A 570 -1.45 -11.58 24.30
C TRP A 570 -1.38 -11.41 22.78
N VAL A 571 -0.20 -11.09 22.22
CA VAL A 571 0.01 -10.99 20.76
C VAL A 571 -0.33 -12.29 20.05
N LYS A 572 0.05 -13.42 20.61
CA LYS A 572 -0.24 -14.76 20.05
C LYS A 572 -1.74 -15.07 19.99
N ASN A 573 -2.48 -14.58 20.98
CA ASN A 573 -3.92 -14.84 21.12
C ASN A 573 -4.81 -13.79 20.41
N LEU A 574 -4.22 -12.71 19.85
CA LEU A 574 -4.98 -11.71 19.13
C LEU A 574 -5.60 -12.28 17.86
N ARG A 575 -6.91 -12.09 17.71
CA ARG A 575 -7.68 -12.47 16.52
C ARG A 575 -8.08 -11.22 15.76
N MET A 576 -7.26 -10.88 14.79
CA MET A 576 -7.51 -9.72 13.91
C MET A 576 -8.43 -10.10 12.75
N SER A 577 -8.97 -9.10 12.06
CA SER A 577 -9.72 -9.32 10.82
C SER A 577 -8.84 -9.93 9.74
N GLU A 578 -9.45 -10.70 8.86
CA GLU A 578 -8.76 -11.34 7.73
C GLU A 578 -8.03 -10.30 6.86
N GLY A 579 -6.75 -10.56 6.57
CA GLY A 579 -5.92 -9.68 5.76
C GLY A 579 -5.25 -8.53 6.49
N TYR A 580 -5.49 -8.35 7.79
CA TYR A 580 -4.93 -7.24 8.55
C TYR A 580 -3.50 -7.50 9.06
N ALA A 581 -3.25 -8.61 9.77
CA ALA A 581 -1.91 -9.03 10.20
C ALA A 581 -1.87 -10.53 10.52
N LEU A 582 -1.62 -11.34 9.51
CA LEU A 582 -1.74 -12.80 9.61
C LEU A 582 -0.56 -13.50 10.33
N ASN A 583 0.56 -12.82 10.55
CA ASN A 583 1.80 -13.45 11.00
C ASN A 583 2.31 -12.99 12.37
N LEU A 584 1.64 -12.08 13.06
CA LEU A 584 2.08 -11.61 14.38
C LEU A 584 2.14 -12.74 15.42
N GLU A 585 1.21 -13.69 15.36
CA GLU A 585 1.21 -14.90 16.19
C GLU A 585 2.56 -15.65 16.13
N LYS A 586 3.12 -15.80 14.92
CA LYS A 586 4.40 -16.49 14.68
C LYS A 586 5.63 -15.69 15.08
N ARG A 587 5.46 -14.41 15.43
CA ARG A 587 6.57 -13.50 15.76
C ARG A 587 6.80 -13.33 17.25
N ALA A 588 5.93 -13.86 18.10
CA ALA A 588 6.04 -13.76 19.55
C ALA A 588 6.82 -14.95 20.13
N ASP A 589 8.01 -14.68 20.67
CA ASP A 589 8.79 -15.63 21.45
C ASP A 589 8.44 -15.49 22.93
N MET A 590 7.68 -16.46 23.45
CA MET A 590 7.22 -16.46 24.84
C MET A 590 8.34 -16.80 25.84
N ASN A 591 9.36 -17.55 25.43
CA ASN A 591 10.44 -17.95 26.33
C ASN A 591 11.32 -16.77 26.72
N GLU A 592 11.72 -16.00 25.74
CA GLU A 592 12.56 -14.82 25.95
C GLU A 592 11.76 -13.51 26.05
N GLY A 593 10.45 -13.52 25.89
CA GLY A 593 9.61 -12.32 25.95
C GLY A 593 10.03 -11.29 24.90
N LYS A 594 10.24 -11.71 23.66
CA LYS A 594 10.67 -10.83 22.56
C LYS A 594 9.91 -11.11 21.27
N SER A 595 9.96 -10.18 20.35
CA SER A 595 9.49 -10.39 18.98
C SER A 595 10.64 -10.78 18.03
N ILE A 596 10.38 -11.73 17.13
CA ILE A 596 11.36 -12.26 16.19
C ILE A 596 10.90 -12.01 14.76
N GLY A 597 11.74 -11.33 13.96
CA GLY A 597 11.60 -11.24 12.52
C GLY A 597 10.30 -10.59 12.03
N MET A 598 9.79 -9.57 12.73
CA MET A 598 8.67 -8.76 12.25
C MET A 598 9.03 -8.11 10.91
N LYS A 599 8.11 -8.18 9.96
CA LYS A 599 8.24 -7.50 8.67
C LYS A 599 7.75 -6.07 8.78
N SER A 600 8.09 -5.21 7.81
CA SER A 600 7.68 -3.80 7.79
C SER A 600 6.18 -3.63 8.00
N HIS A 601 5.36 -4.46 7.34
CA HIS A 601 3.91 -4.44 7.54
C HIS A 601 3.47 -4.81 8.96
N ASP A 602 4.10 -5.81 9.58
CA ASP A 602 3.78 -6.21 10.96
C ASP A 602 4.11 -5.07 11.94
N CYS A 603 5.27 -4.41 11.72
CA CYS A 603 5.69 -3.23 12.51
C CYS A 603 4.71 -2.07 12.36
N HIS A 604 4.27 -1.79 11.12
CA HIS A 604 3.30 -0.76 10.80
C HIS A 604 1.95 -0.98 11.51
N VAL A 605 1.41 -2.20 11.45
CA VAL A 605 0.16 -2.54 12.15
C VAL A 605 0.33 -2.43 13.66
N PHE A 606 1.44 -2.92 14.19
CA PHE A 606 1.72 -2.87 15.63
C PHE A 606 1.87 -1.42 16.10
N MET A 607 2.65 -0.60 15.38
CA MET A 607 2.89 0.81 15.68
C MET A 607 1.58 1.59 15.74
N LYS A 608 0.78 1.53 14.69
CA LYS A 608 -0.45 2.34 14.57
C LYS A 608 -1.59 1.90 15.47
N THR A 609 -1.63 0.62 15.85
CA THR A 609 -2.85 0.04 16.41
C THR A 609 -2.62 -0.61 17.76
N LEU A 610 -1.53 -1.35 17.93
CA LEU A 610 -1.35 -2.21 19.10
C LEU A 610 -0.52 -1.58 20.21
N ILE A 611 0.41 -0.67 19.92
CA ILE A 611 1.23 0.00 20.94
C ILE A 611 0.37 0.67 22.02
N PRO A 612 -0.68 1.45 21.71
CA PRO A 612 -1.50 2.07 22.74
C PRO A 612 -2.14 1.08 23.70
N ILE A 613 -2.41 -0.14 23.26
CA ILE A 613 -3.04 -1.21 24.04
C ILE A 613 -1.99 -2.03 24.78
N ALA A 614 -0.96 -2.47 24.06
CA ALA A 614 0.09 -3.34 24.58
C ALA A 614 0.89 -2.68 25.70
N PHE A 615 1.12 -1.38 25.60
CA PHE A 615 1.95 -0.61 26.55
C PHE A 615 1.17 0.19 27.59
N ASN A 616 -0.15 0.04 27.65
CA ASN A 616 -1.04 0.79 28.55
C ASN A 616 -0.78 0.55 30.05
N HIS A 617 0.00 -0.48 30.39
CA HIS A 617 0.42 -0.74 31.77
C HIS A 617 1.59 0.14 32.24
N LEU A 618 2.32 0.76 31.33
CA LEU A 618 3.37 1.72 31.68
C LEU A 618 2.81 2.95 32.41
N PRO A 619 3.60 3.62 33.27
CA PRO A 619 3.18 4.87 33.86
C PRO A 619 2.69 5.87 32.81
N GLU A 620 1.64 6.59 33.11
CA GLU A 620 0.93 7.49 32.20
C GLU A 620 1.88 8.51 31.53
N ARG A 621 2.83 9.06 32.30
CA ARG A 621 3.86 9.98 31.81
C ARG A 621 4.76 9.39 30.71
N ILE A 622 4.80 8.06 30.59
CA ILE A 622 5.58 7.30 29.59
C ILE A 622 4.67 6.81 28.48
N TRP A 623 3.53 6.21 28.85
CA TRP A 623 2.57 5.66 27.91
C TRP A 623 1.98 6.72 26.97
N LYS A 624 1.62 7.91 27.49
CA LYS A 624 1.04 8.98 26.66
C LYS A 624 1.95 9.40 25.50
N PRO A 625 3.21 9.82 25.71
CA PRO A 625 4.09 10.19 24.59
C PRO A 625 4.33 9.07 23.59
N ILE A 626 4.38 7.82 24.05
CA ILE A 626 4.51 6.65 23.17
C ILE A 626 3.24 6.47 22.31
N THR A 627 2.08 6.65 22.91
CA THR A 627 0.79 6.61 22.21
C THR A 627 0.66 7.77 21.23
N GLU A 628 1.11 8.96 21.59
CA GLU A 628 1.13 10.13 20.69
C GLU A 628 1.99 9.86 19.43
N VAL A 629 3.14 9.16 19.54
CA VAL A 629 3.92 8.70 18.38
C VAL A 629 3.12 7.74 17.49
N SER A 630 2.41 6.79 18.11
CA SER A 630 1.55 5.85 17.40
C SER A 630 0.47 6.58 16.57
N LEU A 631 -0.17 7.59 17.18
CA LEU A 631 -1.17 8.42 16.52
C LEU A 631 -0.57 9.28 15.41
N PHE A 632 0.62 9.84 15.61
CA PHE A 632 1.33 10.60 14.58
C PHE A 632 1.52 9.77 13.31
N PHE A 633 2.06 8.55 13.40
CA PHE A 633 2.21 7.69 12.22
C PHE A 633 0.87 7.20 11.66
N LYS A 634 -0.15 7.02 12.50
CA LYS A 634 -1.50 6.67 12.05
C LYS A 634 -2.10 7.77 11.20
N ASP A 635 -2.00 9.03 11.63
CA ASP A 635 -2.55 10.20 10.93
C ASP A 635 -1.73 10.52 9.67
N LEU A 636 -0.40 10.55 9.76
CA LEU A 636 0.49 10.83 8.65
C LEU A 636 0.34 9.83 7.48
N CYS A 637 0.16 8.54 7.80
CA CYS A 637 -0.06 7.51 6.79
C CYS A 637 -1.55 7.31 6.46
N SER A 638 -2.39 8.31 6.67
CA SER A 638 -3.77 8.29 6.19
C SER A 638 -3.83 8.40 4.66
N GLY A 639 -4.84 7.78 4.04
CA GLY A 639 -5.02 7.85 2.59
C GLY A 639 -5.47 9.23 2.10
N LYS A 640 -6.17 9.97 2.98
CA LYS A 640 -6.53 11.38 2.81
C LYS A 640 -5.93 12.17 3.97
N LEU A 641 -5.30 13.28 3.65
CA LEU A 641 -4.71 14.18 4.62
C LEU A 641 -5.47 15.50 4.59
N LEU A 642 -5.91 15.96 5.75
CA LEU A 642 -6.50 17.28 5.91
C LEU A 642 -5.40 18.29 6.28
N GLU A 643 -5.36 19.45 5.67
CA GLU A 643 -4.37 20.50 5.98
C GLU A 643 -4.40 20.87 7.47
N SER A 644 -5.58 21.04 8.07
CA SER A 644 -5.72 21.28 9.50
C SER A 644 -5.19 20.16 10.39
N SER A 645 -5.24 18.90 9.91
CA SER A 645 -4.63 17.78 10.63
C SER A 645 -3.12 17.78 10.48
N LEU A 646 -2.60 18.19 9.32
CA LEU A 646 -1.17 18.34 9.10
C LEU A 646 -0.57 19.43 9.99
N ASP A 647 -1.24 20.59 10.15
CA ASP A 647 -0.82 21.65 11.07
C ASP A 647 -0.68 21.10 12.49
N ARG A 648 -1.71 20.42 12.97
CA ARG A 648 -1.72 19.83 14.30
C ARG A 648 -0.62 18.80 14.53
N ILE A 649 -0.39 17.87 13.58
CA ILE A 649 0.62 16.83 13.77
C ILE A 649 2.05 17.36 13.58
N GLU A 650 2.24 18.46 12.83
CA GLU A 650 3.52 19.14 12.66
C GLU A 650 3.98 19.80 13.98
N GLU A 651 3.09 20.55 14.62
CA GLU A 651 3.35 21.14 15.92
C GLU A 651 3.59 20.07 16.99
N ASN A 652 2.76 19.02 16.99
CA ASN A 652 2.81 17.99 18.02
C ASN A 652 4.04 17.10 17.93
N ILE A 653 4.54 16.73 16.74
CA ILE A 653 5.65 15.76 16.63
C ILE A 653 6.92 16.26 17.31
N VAL A 654 7.20 17.56 17.24
CA VAL A 654 8.36 18.16 17.91
C VAL A 654 8.18 18.09 19.44
N VAL A 655 6.98 18.39 19.93
CA VAL A 655 6.64 18.30 21.36
C VAL A 655 6.74 16.85 21.85
N ILE A 656 6.20 15.90 21.07
CA ILE A 656 6.24 14.46 21.39
C ILE A 656 7.68 13.98 21.50
N THR A 657 8.51 14.28 20.49
CA THR A 657 9.92 13.88 20.47
C THR A 657 10.67 14.48 21.65
N THR A 658 10.40 15.75 21.99
CA THR A 658 11.00 16.40 23.16
C THR A 658 10.51 15.78 24.49
N LYS A 659 9.24 15.35 24.60
CA LYS A 659 8.76 14.56 25.74
C LYS A 659 9.53 13.24 25.89
N LEU A 660 9.79 12.55 24.76
CA LEU A 660 10.56 11.30 24.76
C LEU A 660 12.02 11.52 25.16
N GLU A 661 12.63 12.66 24.81
CA GLU A 661 13.98 13.03 25.26
C GLU A 661 14.07 13.15 26.81
N LYS A 662 12.97 13.47 27.47
CA LYS A 662 12.89 13.45 28.95
C LYS A 662 12.78 12.03 29.52
N ILE A 663 12.40 11.04 28.72
CA ILE A 663 12.11 9.66 29.15
C ILE A 663 13.29 8.75 28.83
N PHE A 664 13.71 8.69 27.55
CA PHE A 664 14.72 7.76 27.07
C PHE A 664 16.16 8.28 27.21
N PRO A 665 17.17 7.38 27.28
CA PRO A 665 18.57 7.81 27.32
C PRO A 665 19.02 8.44 26.00
N CYS A 666 20.10 9.24 26.05
CA CYS A 666 20.62 9.96 24.88
C CYS A 666 20.89 9.06 23.68
N GLY A 667 21.35 7.81 23.91
CA GLY A 667 21.64 6.85 22.86
C GLY A 667 20.41 6.29 22.15
N PHE A 668 19.19 6.63 22.58
CA PHE A 668 17.94 6.26 21.87
C PHE A 668 17.78 7.07 20.57
N PHE A 669 18.09 8.36 20.59
CA PHE A 669 17.80 9.31 19.52
C PHE A 669 18.84 9.25 18.42
N ASP A 670 18.69 8.31 17.49
CA ASP A 670 19.44 8.35 16.23
C ASP A 670 18.68 9.16 15.15
N VAL A 671 19.13 9.12 13.92
CA VAL A 671 18.51 9.90 12.85
C VAL A 671 17.05 9.49 12.60
N MET A 672 16.65 8.25 12.89
CA MET A 672 15.30 7.76 12.64
C MET A 672 14.28 8.39 13.59
N GLU A 673 14.66 8.69 14.83
CA GLU A 673 13.82 9.43 15.77
C GLU A 673 13.78 10.94 15.47
N HIS A 674 14.74 11.43 14.68
CA HIS A 674 14.78 12.82 14.25
C HIS A 674 13.95 13.09 12.99
N LEU A 675 13.99 12.19 12.00
CA LEU A 675 13.33 12.40 10.69
C LEU A 675 11.83 12.70 10.76
N PRO A 676 11.02 12.17 11.70
CA PRO A 676 9.60 12.50 11.80
C PRO A 676 9.29 14.00 11.86
N THR A 677 10.22 14.83 12.36
CA THR A 677 10.07 16.29 12.40
C THR A 677 10.00 16.95 11.02
N HIS A 678 10.42 16.25 9.96
CA HIS A 678 10.41 16.72 8.57
C HIS A 678 9.33 16.07 7.69
N LEU A 679 8.75 14.93 8.14
CA LEU A 679 7.83 14.15 7.32
C LEU A 679 6.51 14.85 7.02
N VAL A 680 6.06 15.74 7.90
CA VAL A 680 4.81 16.48 7.68
C VAL A 680 4.98 17.48 6.54
N GLN A 681 6.11 18.19 6.50
CA GLN A 681 6.43 19.08 5.39
C GLN A 681 6.53 18.32 4.06
N GLU A 682 7.14 17.13 4.06
CA GLU A 682 7.12 16.28 2.85
C GLU A 682 5.69 15.88 2.44
N ALA A 683 4.80 15.65 3.40
CA ALA A 683 3.41 15.31 3.10
C ALA A 683 2.66 16.49 2.47
N ARG A 684 2.94 17.73 2.87
CA ARG A 684 2.42 18.94 2.20
C ARG A 684 2.94 19.08 0.76
N LEU A 685 4.24 18.82 0.58
CA LEU A 685 4.88 18.91 -0.74
C LEU A 685 4.39 17.82 -1.69
N GLY A 686 4.37 16.56 -1.25
CA GLY A 686 4.17 15.40 -2.12
C GLY A 686 2.80 14.72 -2.01
N GLY A 687 1.88 15.20 -1.16
CA GLY A 687 0.58 14.57 -0.92
C GLY A 687 0.67 13.33 -0.03
N PRO A 688 -0.33 12.43 -0.10
CA PRO A 688 -0.43 11.27 0.78
C PRO A 688 0.79 10.35 0.72
N VAL A 689 1.28 9.94 1.88
CA VAL A 689 2.45 9.06 2.02
C VAL A 689 2.29 7.74 1.25
N GLN A 690 1.07 7.19 1.22
CA GLN A 690 0.78 5.90 0.57
C GLN A 690 1.04 5.89 -0.94
N THR A 691 1.06 7.06 -1.59
CA THR A 691 1.34 7.20 -3.02
C THR A 691 2.84 7.37 -3.33
N ARG A 692 3.69 7.46 -2.31
CA ARG A 692 5.11 7.73 -2.44
C ARG A 692 5.97 7.00 -1.40
N TRP A 693 5.59 5.78 -1.00
CA TRP A 693 6.34 4.88 -0.13
C TRP A 693 6.83 3.62 -0.85
N MET A 694 7.79 2.91 -0.28
CA MET A 694 8.41 1.76 -0.94
C MET A 694 7.60 0.45 -0.85
N TYR A 695 6.54 0.40 -0.06
CA TYR A 695 5.78 -0.83 0.20
C TYR A 695 5.35 -1.60 -1.06
N PRO A 696 4.74 -0.97 -2.10
CA PRO A 696 4.40 -1.67 -3.34
C PRO A 696 5.63 -2.22 -4.08
N PHE A 697 6.73 -1.48 -4.10
CA PHE A 697 7.96 -1.86 -4.79
C PHE A 697 8.67 -3.04 -4.11
N GLU A 698 8.69 -3.10 -2.77
CA GLU A 698 9.22 -4.26 -2.04
C GLU A 698 8.46 -5.54 -2.33
N ILE A 699 7.13 -5.45 -2.45
CA ILE A 699 6.29 -6.59 -2.81
C ILE A 699 6.66 -7.06 -4.23
N PHE A 700 6.83 -6.11 -5.14
CA PHE A 700 7.28 -6.37 -6.51
C PHE A 700 8.63 -7.08 -6.52
N THR A 701 9.62 -6.55 -5.84
CA THR A 701 10.96 -7.12 -5.74
C THR A 701 10.92 -8.55 -5.20
N LYS A 702 10.07 -8.85 -4.22
CA LYS A 702 9.90 -10.22 -3.68
C LYS A 702 9.29 -11.19 -4.70
N LEU A 703 8.35 -10.74 -5.54
CA LEU A 703 7.81 -11.54 -6.63
C LEU A 703 8.89 -11.88 -7.68
N TYR A 704 9.82 -10.97 -7.92
CA TYR A 704 10.99 -11.18 -8.79
C TYR A 704 11.94 -12.25 -8.31
N ILE A 705 12.13 -12.39 -7.00
CA ILE A 705 13.04 -13.39 -6.41
C ILE A 705 12.58 -14.81 -6.76
N PHE A 706 11.27 -15.05 -6.89
CA PHE A 706 10.72 -16.35 -7.27
C PHE A 706 10.84 -16.67 -8.77
N ALA A 707 10.99 -15.65 -9.63
CA ALA A 707 11.17 -15.84 -11.07
C ALA A 707 12.67 -15.89 -11.41
N LYS A 708 13.27 -17.08 -11.41
CA LYS A 708 14.71 -17.31 -11.64
C LYS A 708 15.23 -16.95 -13.05
N SER A 709 14.41 -16.39 -13.95
CA SER A 709 14.81 -16.00 -15.29
C SER A 709 14.39 -14.58 -15.59
N PHE A 710 15.33 -13.70 -15.94
CA PHE A 710 15.08 -12.29 -16.22
C PHE A 710 14.10 -12.04 -17.37
N ILE A 711 13.96 -12.99 -18.29
CA ILE A 711 12.98 -12.93 -19.39
C ILE A 711 11.56 -13.13 -18.85
N ASN A 712 11.40 -14.03 -17.87
CA ASN A 712 10.12 -14.32 -17.23
C ASN A 712 9.61 -13.19 -16.31
N ILE A 713 10.53 -12.42 -15.76
CA ILE A 713 10.23 -11.20 -14.99
C ILE A 713 9.34 -10.26 -15.77
N TYR A 714 9.66 -10.10 -17.04
CA TYR A 714 8.98 -9.19 -17.93
C TYR A 714 7.52 -9.56 -18.20
N ILE A 715 7.28 -10.84 -18.43
CA ILE A 715 5.95 -11.38 -18.68
C ILE A 715 5.12 -11.39 -17.41
N HIS A 716 5.76 -11.69 -16.29
CA HIS A 716 5.11 -11.72 -14.98
C HIS A 716 4.62 -10.34 -14.53
N ILE A 717 5.33 -9.24 -14.90
CA ILE A 717 4.88 -7.88 -14.62
C ILE A 717 3.62 -7.53 -15.41
N TYR A 718 3.60 -7.94 -16.67
CA TYR A 718 2.48 -7.62 -17.54
C TYR A 718 1.25 -8.50 -17.29
N MET A 719 1.49 -9.69 -16.73
CA MET A 719 0.53 -10.76 -16.53
C MET A 719 0.24 -11.03 -15.07
N GLN A 720 0.47 -10.08 -14.17
CA GLN A 720 0.34 -10.31 -12.73
C GLN A 720 -1.00 -10.89 -12.31
N LYS A 721 -0.97 -12.21 -12.22
CA LYS A 721 -2.08 -13.02 -11.76
C LYS A 721 -1.92 -13.63 -10.40
N LYS A 722 -0.76 -13.51 -9.76
CA LYS A 722 -0.55 -14.06 -8.42
C LYS A 722 -0.59 -13.07 -7.27
N TRP A 723 -0.90 -11.85 -7.47
CA TRP A 723 -1.89 -11.33 -6.56
C TRP A 723 -3.16 -12.13 -6.89
N ARG A 724 -3.25 -13.29 -6.28
CA ARG A 724 -4.53 -13.96 -6.14
C ARG A 724 -5.50 -12.83 -5.96
N ASN A 725 -6.34 -12.66 -6.93
CA ASN A 725 -7.49 -11.83 -6.76
C ASN A 725 -7.97 -12.16 -5.36
N ARG A 726 -7.64 -11.30 -4.41
CA ARG A 726 -8.45 -11.30 -3.23
C ARG A 726 -9.79 -11.03 -3.86
N PRO A 727 -10.73 -11.99 -3.82
CA PRO A 727 -11.96 -11.84 -4.55
C PRO A 727 -12.44 -10.44 -4.23
N ASN A 728 -12.83 -9.67 -5.24
CA ASN A 728 -13.43 -8.39 -5.00
C ASN A 728 -14.40 -8.67 -3.87
N ARG A 729 -14.23 -8.08 -2.70
CA ARG A 729 -15.03 -8.45 -1.53
C ARG A 729 -16.50 -8.06 -1.70
N ASN A 730 -16.82 -7.46 -2.83
CA ASN A 730 -18.17 -7.19 -3.30
C ASN A 730 -18.65 -8.20 -4.35
N ASP A 731 -17.78 -9.13 -4.82
CA ASP A 731 -18.18 -10.18 -5.76
C ASP A 731 -19.05 -11.19 -5.04
N GLU A 732 -20.31 -11.12 -5.31
CA GLU A 732 -21.27 -12.19 -5.11
C GLU A 732 -21.21 -13.12 -6.31
N GLY A 733 -20.12 -13.86 -6.52
CA GLY A 733 -19.87 -14.85 -7.58
C GLY A 733 -20.64 -14.65 -8.90
N ASP A 734 -20.00 -14.86 -10.02
CA ASP A 734 -20.58 -14.83 -11.37
C ASP A 734 -21.79 -15.78 -11.51
N ILE A 735 -22.95 -15.30 -11.08
CA ILE A 735 -24.22 -15.91 -11.40
C ILE A 735 -24.87 -14.97 -12.43
N ASP A 736 -25.37 -15.55 -13.51
CA ASP A 736 -26.06 -14.84 -14.58
C ASP A 736 -26.93 -13.69 -14.01
N PRO A 737 -26.67 -12.43 -14.37
CA PRO A 737 -27.37 -11.27 -13.80
C PRO A 737 -28.90 -11.34 -13.93
N SER A 738 -29.40 -12.12 -14.89
CA SER A 738 -30.83 -12.32 -15.11
C SER A 738 -31.52 -13.10 -14.00
N PHE A 739 -30.78 -13.86 -13.19
CA PHE A 739 -31.35 -14.70 -12.12
C PHE A 739 -31.00 -14.26 -10.69
N THR A 740 -30.08 -13.31 -10.53
CA THR A 740 -29.62 -12.84 -9.21
C THR A 740 -30.40 -11.63 -8.73
N PRO A 741 -30.95 -11.65 -7.50
CA PRO A 741 -31.57 -10.47 -6.92
C PRO A 741 -30.57 -9.31 -6.77
N ILE A 742 -30.92 -8.13 -7.24
CA ILE A 742 -30.11 -6.92 -7.14
C ILE A 742 -30.40 -6.24 -5.79
N SER A 743 -29.35 -5.75 -5.09
CA SER A 743 -29.53 -4.96 -3.87
C SER A 743 -30.32 -3.69 -4.19
N ILE A 744 -31.35 -3.39 -3.42
CA ILE A 744 -32.12 -2.13 -3.54
C ILE A 744 -31.26 -0.89 -3.24
N PHE A 745 -30.08 -1.08 -2.63
CA PHE A 745 -29.10 -0.04 -2.37
C PHE A 745 -27.94 -0.10 -3.37
N ASN A 746 -28.14 -0.74 -4.56
CA ASN A 746 -27.10 -0.78 -5.58
C ASN A 746 -26.69 0.64 -5.96
N GLN A 747 -25.39 0.86 -5.95
CA GLN A 747 -24.80 2.20 -6.10
C GLN A 747 -25.00 2.79 -7.49
N ASN A 748 -25.32 1.96 -8.49
CA ASN A 748 -25.49 2.38 -9.89
C ASN A 748 -26.79 3.13 -10.17
N ASP A 749 -27.76 3.10 -9.27
CA ASP A 749 -29.00 3.84 -9.45
C ASP A 749 -28.95 5.24 -8.82
N ARG A 750 -28.41 6.21 -9.58
CA ARG A 750 -28.30 7.61 -9.16
C ARG A 750 -29.65 8.26 -8.82
N GLY A 751 -30.72 7.79 -9.45
CA GLY A 751 -32.08 8.28 -9.18
C GLY A 751 -32.57 7.93 -7.79
N PHE A 752 -32.29 6.74 -7.32
CA PHE A 752 -32.72 6.28 -6.00
C PHE A 752 -31.95 6.96 -4.86
N LYS A 753 -30.62 7.16 -4.99
CA LYS A 753 -29.83 7.88 -3.96
C LYS A 753 -30.33 9.30 -3.71
N LYS A 754 -30.74 10.03 -4.75
CA LYS A 754 -31.07 11.45 -4.65
C LYS A 754 -32.55 11.70 -4.34
N HIS A 755 -33.45 10.87 -4.86
CA HIS A 755 -34.90 11.06 -4.76
C HIS A 755 -35.61 9.98 -3.95
N GLY A 756 -35.17 8.73 -4.00
CA GLY A 756 -35.80 7.61 -3.28
C GLY A 756 -35.65 7.72 -1.76
N LYS A 757 -34.44 8.05 -1.28
CA LYS A 757 -34.14 8.16 0.17
C LYS A 757 -34.92 9.32 0.80
N ARG A 758 -35.01 10.47 0.14
CA ARG A 758 -35.89 11.59 0.57
C ARG A 758 -37.34 11.18 0.53
N GLY A 759 -37.81 10.61 -0.56
CA GLY A 759 -39.16 10.15 -0.69
C GLY A 759 -39.61 9.17 0.39
N PHE A 760 -38.79 8.19 0.74
CA PHE A 760 -39.06 7.27 1.85
C PHE A 760 -39.10 7.96 3.21
N THR A 761 -38.20 8.90 3.45
CA THR A 761 -38.19 9.68 4.70
C THR A 761 -39.43 10.53 4.80
N ASP A 762 -39.79 11.20 3.72
CA ASP A 762 -41.01 12.03 3.66
C ASP A 762 -42.27 11.20 3.83
N MET A 763 -42.37 10.02 3.23
CA MET A 763 -43.47 9.07 3.42
C MET A 763 -43.55 8.55 4.86
N LYS A 764 -42.40 8.24 5.48
CA LYS A 764 -42.38 7.84 6.88
C LYS A 764 -42.81 8.96 7.80
N ILE A 765 -42.38 10.19 7.56
CA ILE A 765 -42.84 11.38 8.31
C ILE A 765 -44.31 11.58 8.13
N LEU A 766 -44.84 11.48 6.90
CA LEU A 766 -46.25 11.60 6.61
C LEU A 766 -47.08 10.55 7.36
N PHE A 767 -46.64 9.28 7.35
CA PHE A 767 -47.29 8.20 8.10
C PHE A 767 -47.29 8.45 9.60
N VAL A 768 -46.14 8.82 10.18
CA VAL A 768 -46.02 9.08 11.62
C VAL A 768 -46.88 10.25 12.05
N ASN A 769 -46.95 11.31 11.25
CA ASN A 769 -47.81 12.47 11.53
C ASN A 769 -49.29 12.11 11.50
N THR A 770 -49.67 11.06 10.75
CA THR A 770 -51.07 10.63 10.62
C THR A 770 -51.48 9.56 11.63
N TRP A 771 -50.57 8.59 11.90
CA TRP A 771 -50.90 7.36 12.63
C TRP A 771 -50.10 7.15 13.93
N GLY A 772 -49.08 7.97 14.17
CA GLY A 772 -48.18 7.87 15.34
C GLY A 772 -47.04 6.88 15.17
N ASN A 773 -46.03 7.00 16.05
CA ASN A 773 -44.80 6.19 15.96
C ASN A 773 -45.02 4.68 16.21
N GLU A 774 -45.98 4.31 17.02
CA GLU A 774 -46.21 2.88 17.35
C GLU A 774 -46.80 2.10 16.18
N ALA A 775 -47.59 2.77 15.30
CA ALA A 775 -48.17 2.13 14.13
C ALA A 775 -47.18 1.78 13.03
N ILE A 776 -45.92 2.29 13.10
CA ILE A 776 -44.87 1.98 12.12
C ILE A 776 -44.64 0.48 12.03
N TYR A 777 -44.69 -0.24 13.13
CA TYR A 777 -44.36 -1.66 13.19
C TYR A 777 -45.46 -2.57 12.67
N THR A 778 -46.68 -2.10 12.65
CA THR A 778 -47.82 -2.95 12.32
C THR A 778 -48.55 -2.53 11.05
N GLU A 779 -48.65 -1.24 10.77
CA GLU A 779 -49.52 -0.72 9.70
C GLU A 779 -48.77 -0.05 8.55
N PHE A 780 -47.47 0.25 8.72
CA PHE A 780 -46.71 1.05 7.73
C PHE A 780 -46.63 0.37 6.36
N SER A 781 -46.38 -0.94 6.31
CA SER A 781 -46.25 -1.68 5.04
C SER A 781 -47.53 -1.60 4.24
N LYS A 782 -48.67 -1.84 4.91
CA LYS A 782 -49.98 -1.81 4.30
C LYS A 782 -50.38 -0.40 3.85
N TRP A 783 -50.08 0.59 4.68
CA TRP A 783 -50.28 1.99 4.33
C TRP A 783 -49.41 2.39 3.15
N LEU A 784 -48.10 2.00 3.12
CA LEU A 784 -47.16 2.30 2.04
C LEU A 784 -47.64 1.71 0.72
N TYR A 785 -48.09 0.44 0.75
CA TYR A 785 -48.71 -0.19 -0.42
C TYR A 785 -49.90 0.63 -0.95
N ASN A 786 -50.88 0.94 -0.11
CA ASN A 786 -52.06 1.69 -0.51
C ASN A 786 -51.68 3.09 -1.02
N TYR A 787 -50.75 3.78 -0.35
CA TYR A 787 -50.32 5.13 -0.73
C TYR A 787 -49.60 5.17 -2.08
N VAL A 788 -48.76 4.16 -2.37
CA VAL A 788 -47.96 4.11 -3.61
C VAL A 788 -48.77 3.63 -4.81
N TYR A 789 -49.80 2.80 -4.57
CA TYR A 789 -50.69 2.24 -5.59
C TYR A 789 -52.05 2.94 -5.64
N ASP A 790 -52.23 4.07 -4.95
CA ASP A 790 -53.42 4.87 -5.06
C ASP A 790 -53.56 5.43 -6.47
N GLU A 791 -54.60 4.94 -7.19
CA GLU A 791 -54.87 5.34 -8.58
C GLU A 791 -55.35 6.81 -8.69
N TYR A 792 -55.75 7.42 -7.59
CA TYR A 792 -56.17 8.82 -7.54
C TYR A 792 -55.07 9.79 -7.16
N SER A 793 -53.87 9.30 -6.88
CA SER A 793 -52.71 10.12 -6.53
C SER A 793 -52.10 10.77 -7.77
N SER A 794 -51.96 12.11 -7.74
CA SER A 794 -51.25 12.87 -8.77
C SER A 794 -49.71 12.68 -8.73
N VAL A 795 -49.21 11.94 -7.77
CA VAL A 795 -47.76 11.74 -7.55
C VAL A 795 -47.30 10.49 -8.26
N GLN A 796 -46.44 10.64 -9.28
CA GLN A 796 -45.74 9.50 -9.90
C GLN A 796 -44.61 9.02 -9.01
N HIS A 797 -44.75 7.86 -8.43
CA HIS A 797 -43.71 7.22 -7.67
C HIS A 797 -42.73 6.47 -8.59
N LEU A 798 -41.42 6.47 -8.21
CA LEU A 798 -40.41 5.71 -8.91
C LEU A 798 -40.76 4.21 -8.91
N GLN A 799 -40.52 3.53 -10.01
CA GLN A 799 -40.76 2.07 -10.17
C GLN A 799 -40.18 1.24 -9.01
N LEU A 800 -39.00 1.60 -8.54
CA LEU A 800 -38.37 0.96 -7.39
C LEU A 800 -39.17 1.08 -6.09
N VAL A 801 -39.80 2.24 -5.84
CA VAL A 801 -40.64 2.45 -4.66
C VAL A 801 -41.88 1.58 -4.73
N LYS A 802 -42.48 1.45 -5.92
CA LYS A 802 -43.60 0.56 -6.17
C LYS A 802 -43.25 -0.90 -5.91
N GLU A 803 -42.09 -1.35 -6.39
CA GLU A 803 -41.61 -2.72 -6.18
C GLU A 803 -41.31 -3.03 -4.69
N VAL A 804 -40.75 -2.06 -3.94
CA VAL A 804 -40.49 -2.23 -2.50
C VAL A 804 -41.82 -2.21 -1.68
N ALA A 805 -42.81 -1.49 -2.13
CA ALA A 805 -44.13 -1.46 -1.50
C ALA A 805 -44.93 -2.78 -1.64
N LEU A 806 -44.51 -3.68 -2.57
CA LEU A 806 -45.09 -5.03 -2.75
C LEU A 806 -44.61 -5.97 -1.66
N GLU A 807 -44.36 -5.73 -0.51
CA GLU A 807 -43.90 -6.59 0.57
C GLU A 807 -42.76 -7.59 0.18
N PRO A 808 -41.87 -7.90 1.08
CA PRO A 808 -40.82 -8.86 0.81
C PRO A 808 -41.38 -10.28 0.68
N GLU A 809 -40.61 -11.15 0.03
CA GLU A 809 -40.87 -12.60 0.00
C GLU A 809 -40.96 -13.13 1.44
N SER A 810 -41.88 -14.04 1.69
CA SER A 810 -42.12 -14.63 3.03
C SER A 810 -40.96 -15.49 3.52
N GLN A 811 -40.04 -15.89 2.62
CA GLN A 811 -38.87 -16.66 2.92
C GLN A 811 -37.60 -15.80 2.83
N VAL A 812 -36.75 -15.87 3.84
CA VAL A 812 -35.48 -15.20 3.87
C VAL A 812 -34.35 -16.22 3.71
N LEU A 813 -33.23 -15.79 3.11
CA LEU A 813 -32.02 -16.60 3.06
C LEU A 813 -31.08 -16.21 4.20
N THR A 814 -30.53 -17.19 4.89
CA THR A 814 -29.50 -16.96 5.90
C THR A 814 -28.13 -17.34 5.33
N MET A 815 -27.13 -16.56 5.68
CA MET A 815 -25.76 -16.72 5.20
C MET A 815 -24.76 -16.73 6.35
N ASN A 816 -23.71 -17.52 6.23
CA ASN A 816 -22.61 -17.55 7.20
C ASN A 816 -21.54 -16.47 6.98
N LYS A 817 -21.49 -15.89 5.78
CA LYS A 817 -20.55 -14.85 5.36
C LYS A 817 -21.18 -13.93 4.32
N TYR A 818 -20.80 -12.66 4.36
CA TYR A 818 -21.20 -11.67 3.35
C TYR A 818 -20.06 -10.67 3.11
N CYS A 819 -19.87 -10.26 1.86
CA CYS A 819 -18.89 -9.26 1.48
C CYS A 819 -19.60 -7.98 1.04
N VAL A 820 -19.24 -6.85 1.64
CA VAL A 820 -19.83 -5.53 1.32
C VAL A 820 -18.83 -4.42 1.64
N ASN A 821 -18.77 -3.39 0.85
CA ASN A 821 -17.87 -2.24 1.01
C ASN A 821 -16.40 -2.65 1.24
N GLY A 822 -15.95 -3.69 0.55
CA GLY A 822 -14.60 -4.22 0.69
C GLY A 822 -14.32 -4.96 2.00
N PHE A 823 -15.32 -5.15 2.86
CA PHE A 823 -15.21 -5.95 4.09
C PHE A 823 -15.82 -7.34 3.89
N LYS A 824 -15.23 -8.33 4.55
CA LYS A 824 -15.76 -9.68 4.64
C LYS A 824 -16.29 -9.92 6.03
N PHE A 825 -17.60 -9.89 6.19
CA PHE A 825 -18.26 -10.22 7.45
C PHE A 825 -18.54 -11.71 7.57
N GLN A 826 -18.55 -12.20 8.80
CA GLN A 826 -18.91 -13.58 9.15
C GLN A 826 -19.70 -13.57 10.45
N ILE A 827 -20.60 -14.53 10.63
CA ILE A 827 -21.28 -14.71 11.90
C ILE A 827 -20.31 -15.17 12.99
N GLU A 828 -20.63 -14.85 14.25
CA GLU A 828 -19.76 -15.15 15.40
C GLU A 828 -19.44 -16.65 15.51
N GLU A 829 -20.43 -17.51 15.33
CA GLU A 829 -20.28 -18.96 15.40
C GLU A 829 -19.19 -19.48 14.45
N VAL A 830 -19.17 -19.00 13.22
CA VAL A 830 -18.16 -19.36 12.22
C VAL A 830 -16.80 -18.75 12.53
N SER A 831 -16.76 -17.54 13.10
CA SER A 831 -15.53 -16.84 13.48
C SER A 831 -14.89 -17.42 14.74
N ARG A 832 -15.67 -18.06 15.63
CA ARG A 832 -15.21 -18.52 16.95
C ARG A 832 -14.03 -19.49 16.89
N ASN A 833 -14.00 -20.37 15.90
CA ASN A 833 -12.98 -21.40 15.72
C ASN A 833 -11.89 -21.03 14.70
N LYS A 834 -11.88 -19.77 14.17
CA LYS A 834 -10.88 -19.33 13.20
C LYS A 834 -9.78 -18.50 13.85
N LYS A 835 -8.63 -18.44 13.18
CA LYS A 835 -7.51 -17.55 13.55
C LYS A 835 -7.84 -16.06 13.36
N THR A 836 -8.85 -15.76 12.54
CA THR A 836 -9.30 -14.40 12.26
C THR A 836 -10.72 -14.18 12.79
N ASN A 837 -11.02 -12.96 13.23
CA ASN A 837 -12.34 -12.56 13.67
C ASN A 837 -12.94 -11.52 12.72
N ASN A 838 -14.01 -11.89 12.03
CA ASN A 838 -14.72 -11.05 11.08
C ASN A 838 -16.19 -10.79 11.50
N SER A 839 -16.53 -11.04 12.76
CA SER A 839 -17.91 -10.89 13.25
C SER A 839 -18.18 -9.54 13.92
N GLY A 840 -17.15 -8.77 14.20
CA GLY A 840 -17.30 -7.46 14.83
C GLY A 840 -17.85 -6.42 13.87
N VAL A 841 -18.80 -5.63 14.33
CA VAL A 841 -19.50 -4.60 13.57
C VAL A 841 -19.54 -3.28 14.33
N TYR A 842 -19.50 -2.20 13.58
CA TYR A 842 -19.53 -0.83 14.09
C TYR A 842 -20.39 0.04 13.19
N ILE A 843 -21.22 0.89 13.80
CA ILE A 843 -21.96 1.95 13.14
C ILE A 843 -21.95 3.21 14.01
N GLN A 844 -22.12 4.37 13.38
CA GLN A 844 -22.42 5.62 14.05
C GLN A 844 -23.92 5.91 13.86
N GLY A 845 -24.58 6.26 14.92
CA GLY A 845 -25.98 6.71 14.92
C GLY A 845 -26.08 8.10 15.51
N ASP A 846 -27.00 8.90 14.97
CA ASP A 846 -27.32 10.22 15.52
C ASP A 846 -28.36 10.05 16.63
N VAL A 847 -28.23 10.83 17.69
CA VAL A 847 -29.31 10.96 18.69
C VAL A 847 -30.36 11.88 18.10
N ASP A 848 -31.63 11.46 18.09
CA ASP A 848 -32.75 12.20 17.53
C ASP A 848 -32.65 13.70 17.85
N GLY A 849 -32.36 14.51 16.82
CA GLY A 849 -32.38 15.97 16.90
C GLY A 849 -31.22 16.64 17.65
N THR A 850 -30.20 15.89 18.08
CA THR A 850 -28.99 16.45 18.69
C THR A 850 -27.78 16.15 17.78
N SER A 851 -26.82 17.09 17.70
CA SER A 851 -25.55 16.91 16.97
C SER A 851 -24.60 15.88 17.60
N GLN A 852 -25.08 15.04 18.51
CA GLN A 852 -24.27 14.04 19.20
C GLN A 852 -24.34 12.70 18.48
N THR A 853 -23.20 12.23 18.00
CA THR A 853 -23.06 10.89 17.41
C THR A 853 -22.79 9.86 18.51
N ILE A 854 -23.53 8.76 18.48
CA ILE A 854 -23.31 7.59 19.36
C ILE A 854 -22.59 6.50 18.60
N GLU A 855 -21.57 5.90 19.24
CA GLU A 855 -20.80 4.80 18.72
C GLU A 855 -21.46 3.46 19.11
N TYR A 856 -22.04 2.74 18.13
CA TYR A 856 -22.60 1.42 18.36
C TYR A 856 -21.60 0.35 17.91
N CYS A 857 -21.21 -0.52 18.84
CA CYS A 857 -20.33 -1.64 18.59
C CYS A 857 -21.06 -2.96 18.92
N GLY A 858 -20.87 -3.99 18.12
CA GLY A 858 -21.58 -5.26 18.32
C GLY A 858 -20.93 -6.44 17.61
N VAL A 859 -21.59 -7.59 17.69
CA VAL A 859 -21.16 -8.84 17.08
C VAL A 859 -22.29 -9.40 16.23
N ILE A 860 -21.97 -9.85 15.02
CA ILE A 860 -22.98 -10.40 14.08
C ILE A 860 -23.29 -11.84 14.44
N HIS A 861 -24.57 -12.13 14.71
CA HIS A 861 -25.07 -13.48 14.96
C HIS A 861 -25.71 -14.11 13.73
N GLU A 862 -26.41 -13.32 12.91
CA GLU A 862 -27.05 -13.78 11.69
C GLU A 862 -26.86 -12.78 10.55
N ILE A 863 -26.78 -13.29 9.34
CA ILE A 863 -26.76 -12.51 8.10
C ILE A 863 -27.98 -12.96 7.29
N ILE A 864 -28.91 -12.05 7.01
CA ILE A 864 -30.22 -12.35 6.44
C ILE A 864 -30.35 -11.58 5.13
N GLU A 865 -30.71 -12.28 4.06
CA GLU A 865 -31.07 -11.68 2.78
C GLU A 865 -32.60 -11.69 2.64
N VAL A 866 -33.18 -10.50 2.58
CA VAL A 866 -34.61 -10.27 2.34
C VAL A 866 -34.78 -9.92 0.87
N ARG A 867 -35.66 -10.61 0.17
CA ARG A 867 -35.91 -10.43 -1.25
C ARG A 867 -37.27 -9.77 -1.49
N TYR A 868 -37.32 -8.95 -2.54
CA TYR A 868 -38.53 -8.30 -2.99
C TYR A 868 -38.88 -8.77 -4.40
N SER A 869 -40.20 -8.92 -4.66
CA SER A 869 -40.72 -9.24 -5.99
C SER A 869 -40.46 -8.09 -6.97
N GLY A 870 -40.38 -8.37 -8.26
CA GLY A 870 -40.09 -7.39 -9.31
C GLY A 870 -39.04 -7.89 -10.32
N TRP A 871 -38.82 -7.14 -11.37
CA TRP A 871 -37.81 -7.44 -12.38
C TRP A 871 -36.87 -6.25 -12.58
N PRO A 872 -35.52 -6.45 -12.41
CA PRO A 872 -34.90 -7.61 -11.78
C PRO A 872 -35.25 -7.72 -10.29
N LYS A 873 -35.22 -8.92 -9.71
CA LYS A 873 -35.49 -9.15 -8.29
C LYS A 873 -34.61 -8.24 -7.43
N LYS A 874 -35.18 -7.67 -6.36
CA LYS A 874 -34.46 -6.80 -5.43
C LYS A 874 -34.18 -7.51 -4.11
N LYS A 875 -33.12 -7.08 -3.41
CA LYS A 875 -32.75 -7.62 -2.10
C LYS A 875 -32.21 -6.57 -1.14
N ILE A 876 -32.38 -6.83 0.13
CA ILE A 876 -31.71 -6.14 1.24
C ILE A 876 -30.97 -7.18 2.05
N VAL A 877 -29.71 -6.92 2.42
CA VAL A 877 -28.99 -7.78 3.37
C VAL A 877 -28.93 -7.08 4.71
N LEU A 878 -29.38 -7.78 5.74
CA LEU A 878 -29.44 -7.31 7.11
C LEU A 878 -28.47 -8.14 7.98
N PHE A 879 -27.79 -7.47 8.88
CA PHE A 879 -27.02 -8.12 9.95
C PHE A 879 -27.82 -8.03 11.23
N ARG A 880 -28.13 -9.18 11.83
CA ARG A 880 -28.63 -9.28 13.20
C ARG A 880 -27.46 -9.29 14.16
N CYS A 881 -27.38 -8.24 14.98
CA CYS A 881 -26.24 -7.99 15.84
C CYS A 881 -26.63 -8.05 17.32
N GLU A 882 -25.72 -8.52 18.17
CA GLU A 882 -25.76 -8.30 19.61
C GLU A 882 -24.91 -7.07 19.92
N TRP A 883 -25.52 -6.02 20.41
CA TRP A 883 -24.89 -4.73 20.67
C TRP A 883 -24.33 -4.64 22.08
N PHE A 884 -23.17 -4.02 22.23
CA PHE A 884 -22.67 -3.56 23.53
C PHE A 884 -23.39 -2.28 23.93
N ASP A 885 -23.51 -2.06 25.25
CA ASP A 885 -24.17 -0.87 25.80
C ASP A 885 -23.44 0.42 25.34
N PRO A 886 -24.05 1.28 24.53
CA PRO A 886 -23.43 2.52 24.04
C PRO A 886 -23.35 3.62 25.09
N SER A 887 -24.03 3.47 26.25
CA SER A 887 -23.95 4.46 27.33
C SER A 887 -22.51 4.54 27.91
N HIS A 888 -22.19 5.65 28.61
CA HIS A 888 -20.91 5.83 29.30
C HIS A 888 -20.55 4.71 30.28
N ARG A 889 -21.52 3.88 30.71
CA ARG A 889 -21.31 2.71 31.58
C ARG A 889 -20.85 1.47 30.78
N GLY A 890 -21.12 1.41 29.51
CA GLY A 890 -20.81 0.30 28.63
C GLY A 890 -19.79 0.64 27.54
N THR A 891 -19.75 1.89 27.09
CA THR A 891 -18.80 2.37 26.06
C THR A 891 -18.09 3.63 26.56
N LYS A 892 -16.77 3.68 26.36
CA LYS A 892 -15.93 4.85 26.68
C LYS A 892 -15.17 5.25 25.44
N VAL A 893 -15.14 6.54 25.16
CA VAL A 893 -14.40 7.11 24.05
C VAL A 893 -13.34 8.05 24.58
N ASP A 894 -12.09 7.72 24.38
CA ASP A 894 -10.96 8.61 24.61
C ASP A 894 -10.65 9.34 23.30
N HIS A 895 -11.19 10.55 23.16
CA HIS A 895 -11.00 11.38 21.97
C HIS A 895 -9.54 11.83 21.79
N GLN A 896 -8.79 12.00 22.87
CA GLN A 896 -7.39 12.44 22.82
C GLN A 896 -6.49 11.35 22.21
N HIS A 897 -6.74 10.09 22.55
CA HIS A 897 -5.93 8.96 22.06
C HIS A 897 -6.67 8.12 21.00
N ASN A 898 -7.88 8.54 20.59
CA ASN A 898 -8.73 7.86 19.61
C ASN A 898 -8.91 6.37 19.94
N ILE A 899 -9.21 6.08 21.21
CA ILE A 899 -9.44 4.74 21.74
C ILE A 899 -10.92 4.62 22.10
N ILE A 900 -11.59 3.60 21.58
CA ILE A 900 -12.95 3.23 21.94
C ILE A 900 -12.87 1.95 22.76
N GLU A 901 -13.44 1.95 23.95
CA GLU A 901 -13.52 0.79 24.84
C GLU A 901 -14.97 0.37 25.00
N VAL A 902 -15.24 -0.94 24.92
CA VAL A 902 -16.56 -1.50 25.19
C VAL A 902 -16.49 -2.49 26.34
N LYS A 903 -17.46 -2.44 27.24
CA LYS A 903 -17.61 -3.42 28.32
C LYS A 903 -18.33 -4.66 27.75
N HIS A 904 -17.57 -5.69 27.39
CA HIS A 904 -18.08 -6.84 26.64
C HIS A 904 -19.13 -7.65 27.40
N THR A 905 -19.14 -7.56 28.74
CA THR A 905 -20.14 -8.20 29.59
C THR A 905 -21.49 -7.47 29.64
N ARG A 906 -21.55 -6.24 29.10
CA ARG A 906 -22.74 -5.40 29.14
C ARG A 906 -23.37 -5.23 27.76
N LYS A 907 -24.55 -5.78 27.59
CA LYS A 907 -25.29 -5.80 26.32
C LYS A 907 -26.43 -4.77 26.32
N TYR A 908 -26.68 -4.20 25.15
CA TYR A 908 -27.79 -3.26 24.91
C TYR A 908 -29.00 -4.01 24.37
N ARG A 909 -30.03 -4.15 25.18
CA ARG A 909 -31.21 -4.99 24.87
C ARG A 909 -32.40 -4.20 24.34
N SER A 910 -32.35 -2.87 24.42
CA SER A 910 -33.50 -1.99 24.10
C SER A 910 -33.45 -1.48 22.66
N TYR A 911 -32.60 -2.01 21.82
CA TYR A 911 -32.38 -1.53 20.44
C TYR A 911 -32.74 -2.61 19.42
N ASP A 912 -33.18 -2.15 18.22
CA ASP A 912 -33.37 -3.06 17.08
C ASP A 912 -32.06 -3.79 16.76
N PRO A 913 -32.05 -5.14 16.77
CA PRO A 913 -30.83 -5.88 16.50
C PRO A 913 -30.36 -5.83 15.06
N PHE A 914 -31.17 -5.31 14.12
CA PHE A 914 -30.88 -5.36 12.69
C PHE A 914 -30.26 -4.08 12.18
N ILE A 915 -29.26 -4.23 11.31
CA ILE A 915 -28.67 -3.15 10.52
C ILE A 915 -28.57 -3.56 9.05
N ILE A 916 -28.64 -2.59 8.17
CA ILE A 916 -28.37 -2.79 6.75
C ILE A 916 -26.88 -3.02 6.56
N ALA A 917 -26.50 -4.11 5.86
CA ALA A 917 -25.12 -4.50 5.67
C ALA A 917 -24.24 -3.40 5.06
N GLN A 918 -24.79 -2.57 4.15
CA GLN A 918 -24.08 -1.46 3.51
C GLN A 918 -23.66 -0.35 4.47
N ASN A 919 -24.33 -0.21 5.61
CA ASN A 919 -24.00 0.79 6.62
C ASN A 919 -22.95 0.29 7.64
N ALA A 920 -22.65 -1.01 7.63
CA ALA A 920 -21.76 -1.63 8.58
C ALA A 920 -20.30 -1.37 8.25
N LYS A 921 -19.49 -1.05 9.26
CA LYS A 921 -18.04 -1.06 9.21
C LYS A 921 -17.52 -2.22 10.05
N GLN A 922 -16.44 -2.87 9.58
CA GLN A 922 -15.88 -4.01 10.29
C GLN A 922 -14.93 -3.56 11.40
N VAL A 923 -15.06 -4.19 12.55
CA VAL A 923 -14.14 -4.02 13.69
C VAL A 923 -13.70 -5.38 14.22
N TYR A 924 -12.64 -5.38 15.02
CA TYR A 924 -12.31 -6.50 15.90
C TYR A 924 -12.02 -5.97 17.29
N TYR A 925 -12.11 -6.85 18.27
CA TYR A 925 -12.00 -6.49 19.69
C TYR A 925 -10.72 -7.08 20.28
N ALA A 926 -9.96 -6.25 20.98
CA ALA A 926 -8.73 -6.66 21.66
C ALA A 926 -8.86 -6.41 23.17
N PRO A 927 -8.62 -7.43 24.03
CA PRO A 927 -8.48 -7.20 25.47
C PRO A 927 -7.20 -6.41 25.76
N TYR A 928 -7.09 -5.80 26.91
CA TYR A 928 -5.82 -5.22 27.36
C TYR A 928 -4.81 -6.31 27.73
N SER A 929 -3.51 -6.07 27.46
CA SER A 929 -2.47 -7.07 27.67
C SER A 929 -2.16 -7.33 29.14
N LEU A 930 -2.06 -6.27 29.97
CA LEU A 930 -1.56 -6.32 31.34
C LEU A 930 -2.49 -5.64 32.37
N ARG A 931 -3.62 -5.08 31.94
CA ARG A 931 -4.55 -4.33 32.79
C ARG A 931 -5.59 -5.27 33.42
N ARG A 932 -5.28 -5.81 34.60
CA ARG A 932 -6.19 -6.67 35.36
C ARG A 932 -7.47 -5.95 35.83
N ASP A 933 -7.43 -4.65 35.98
CA ASP A 933 -8.57 -3.78 36.32
C ASP A 933 -9.51 -3.54 35.13
N LYS A 934 -9.11 -3.93 33.92
CA LYS A 934 -9.88 -3.77 32.66
C LYS A 934 -10.20 -5.11 31.98
N THR A 935 -10.27 -6.20 32.69
CA THR A 935 -10.61 -7.53 32.14
C THR A 935 -11.95 -7.57 31.45
N ASP A 936 -12.93 -6.80 31.93
CA ASP A 936 -14.28 -6.67 31.31
C ASP A 936 -14.32 -5.72 30.11
N TRP A 937 -13.22 -5.04 29.77
CA TRP A 937 -13.17 -4.03 28.74
C TRP A 937 -12.36 -4.50 27.56
N TRP A 938 -12.93 -4.34 26.36
CA TRP A 938 -12.25 -4.58 25.11
C TRP A 938 -12.04 -3.27 24.34
N VAL A 939 -10.91 -3.13 23.71
CA VAL A 939 -10.63 -2.02 22.78
C VAL A 939 -11.19 -2.36 21.40
N VAL A 940 -11.93 -1.42 20.82
CA VAL A 940 -12.51 -1.53 19.48
C VAL A 940 -11.49 -1.08 18.45
N ILE A 941 -11.12 -1.96 17.53
CA ILE A 941 -10.15 -1.67 16.49
C ILE A 941 -10.87 -1.71 15.14
N LYS A 942 -10.95 -0.56 14.46
CA LYS A 942 -11.59 -0.43 13.16
C LYS A 942 -10.72 -1.09 12.09
N SER A 943 -11.29 -2.01 11.33
CA SER A 943 -10.62 -2.68 10.21
C SER A 943 -10.65 -1.80 8.97
N ARG A 944 -9.70 -2.01 8.06
CA ARG A 944 -9.72 -1.40 6.73
C ARG A 944 -10.34 -2.36 5.73
N PRO A 945 -11.06 -1.86 4.71
CA PRO A 945 -11.52 -2.71 3.63
C PRO A 945 -10.33 -3.31 2.89
N VAL A 946 -10.42 -4.56 2.49
CA VAL A 946 -9.35 -5.30 1.80
C VAL A 946 -9.72 -5.57 0.34
N GLY A 947 -11.01 -5.54 -0.02
CA GLY A 947 -11.48 -5.63 -1.38
C GLY A 947 -11.39 -4.29 -2.10
N ARG A 948 -11.49 -4.30 -3.43
CA ARG A 948 -11.79 -3.07 -4.19
C ARG A 948 -13.18 -2.62 -3.81
N ILE A 949 -13.33 -1.34 -3.55
CA ILE A 949 -14.63 -0.69 -3.50
C ILE A 949 -14.88 -0.28 -4.95
N GLU A 950 -15.87 -0.85 -5.60
CA GLU A 950 -16.33 -0.36 -6.89
C GLU A 950 -16.96 1.00 -6.68
N ILE A 951 -16.30 2.04 -7.16
CA ILE A 951 -16.82 3.40 -7.11
C ILE A 951 -17.38 3.69 -8.49
N ASP A 952 -18.69 3.58 -8.60
CA ASP A 952 -19.40 3.94 -9.83
C ASP A 952 -19.62 5.44 -10.00
N SER A 953 -19.01 6.28 -9.23
CA SER A 953 -19.10 7.73 -9.41
C SER A 953 -17.94 8.48 -8.79
N VAL A 954 -17.53 9.51 -9.48
CA VAL A 954 -16.44 10.45 -9.24
C VAL A 954 -16.49 11.17 -7.87
N LEU A 955 -17.41 10.86 -6.97
CA LEU A 955 -17.68 11.65 -5.78
C LEU A 955 -17.55 10.95 -4.42
N ASP A 956 -17.32 9.63 -4.36
CA ASP A 956 -17.24 8.96 -3.07
C ASP A 956 -16.03 7.99 -2.99
N VAL A 957 -14.88 8.54 -2.70
CA VAL A 957 -13.75 7.72 -2.24
C VAL A 957 -13.97 7.41 -0.75
N ALA A 958 -14.55 6.27 -0.44
CA ALA A 958 -14.74 5.82 0.93
C ALA A 958 -13.42 5.40 1.58
N TYR A 959 -12.62 6.35 2.03
CA TYR A 959 -11.63 6.13 3.07
C TYR A 959 -12.22 6.53 4.42
N GLN A 960 -12.10 5.65 5.39
CA GLN A 960 -12.89 5.48 6.60
C GLN A 960 -12.84 6.57 7.67
N ASN A 961 -12.63 7.84 7.38
CA ASN A 961 -12.65 8.84 8.46
C ASN A 961 -13.53 10.09 8.22
N ASP A 962 -14.19 10.25 7.05
CA ASP A 962 -14.65 11.59 6.67
C ASP A 962 -16.16 11.76 6.38
N VAL A 963 -17.00 10.81 6.76
CA VAL A 963 -18.46 10.99 6.53
C VAL A 963 -19.08 12.06 7.45
N ALA A 964 -18.45 12.32 8.60
CA ALA A 964 -18.96 13.31 9.55
C ALA A 964 -18.71 14.77 9.13
N ILE A 965 -17.61 15.02 8.37
CA ILE A 965 -17.21 16.40 8.02
C ILE A 965 -18.01 16.94 6.83
N VAL A 966 -18.41 16.06 5.88
CA VAL A 966 -19.20 16.50 4.71
C VAL A 966 -20.63 16.85 5.09
N GLN A 967 -21.20 16.27 6.14
CA GLN A 967 -22.53 16.67 6.63
C GLN A 967 -22.52 18.04 7.31
N GLN A 968 -21.47 18.40 8.05
CA GLN A 968 -21.39 19.72 8.68
C GLN A 968 -21.23 20.88 7.68
N GLN A 969 -20.57 20.68 6.53
CA GLN A 969 -20.44 21.73 5.51
C GLN A 969 -21.71 21.95 4.69
N VAL A 970 -22.52 20.93 4.49
CA VAL A 970 -23.79 21.06 3.77
C VAL A 970 -24.84 21.79 4.60
N ASP A 971 -24.82 21.61 5.93
CA ASP A 971 -25.75 22.29 6.83
C ASP A 971 -25.44 23.78 7.00
N VAL A 972 -24.16 24.18 6.91
CA VAL A 972 -23.75 25.61 6.98
C VAL A 972 -24.13 26.39 5.71
N GLU A 973 -24.13 25.78 4.53
CA GLU A 973 -24.55 26.44 3.29
C GLU A 973 -26.09 26.58 3.19
N LEU A 974 -26.84 25.78 3.92
CA LEU A 974 -28.32 25.87 3.94
C LEU A 974 -28.82 26.91 4.93
N GLU A 975 -28.10 27.23 5.99
CA GLU A 975 -28.49 28.31 6.92
C GLU A 975 -28.17 29.72 6.39
N THR A 976 -27.18 29.85 5.47
CA THR A 976 -26.83 31.19 4.90
C THR A 976 -27.74 31.65 3.76
N THR A 977 -28.62 30.80 3.24
CA THR A 977 -29.56 31.15 2.14
C THR A 977 -30.97 31.47 2.61
N LEU A 978 -31.25 31.47 3.92
CA LEU A 978 -32.56 31.76 4.47
C LEU A 978 -32.67 33.10 5.26
N GLN A 979 -31.69 33.98 5.11
CA GLN A 979 -31.80 35.34 5.64
C GLN A 979 -31.68 36.35 4.50
N HIS A 980 -32.78 36.62 3.81
CA HIS A 980 -33.23 37.95 3.37
C HIS A 980 -34.67 37.93 2.87
N PRO A 981 -35.41 39.03 3.05
CA PRO A 981 -36.85 39.13 3.29
C PRO A 981 -37.73 38.83 2.09
#